data_fb326271ef567a690702bbfb7dca002f
#
_entry.id   fb326271ef567a690702bbfb7dca002f
#
_cell.length_a   1.000
_cell.length_b   1.000
_cell.length_c   1.000
_cell.angle_alpha   90.00
_cell.angle_beta   90.00
_cell.angle_gamma   90.00
#
_symmetry.space_group_name_H-M   'P 1'
#
loop_
_entity.id
_entity.type
_entity.pdbx_description
1 polymer ?
#
loop_
_entity_poly.entity_id
_entity_poly.type
_entity_poly.pdbx_seq_one_letter_code
_entity_poly.pdbx_strand_id
1 'polypeptide(L)'
;MAHRAAGVSKPTVIDEVKSAIDVFDATLFHTFPAVYRRMDDWLRGDDAGRATPLVPPFVRLGTWIGGDRDGNPNVTPDITRQAASLASDHVLGALETEAFSVARNLTVAAADTPASPALTALWNRLRQLSAELAAQAEAESPKEPHRAALVMIAYRIAATRRRDADLAYPSAEKLEADLQVVQDSLVEAGAPRLAYGSLQKFIWQVQTFGFHLAELEVRQHSQVHATALEEIAEHGVDSPELSDRTREVLDTFRALAWVQNRYGIRAARRYIVSFTQKPEHLAAVYELAELAFPDPEDRPVIDAVPLFETFADLEGSVDILEAMLELPQVQARLEASGRKVEVMLGYSDSSKDVGPVAATLALHTAQSRIAEWAARHDIELTLFHGRGGSLGRGGGPANRALLAQPPHSVDGRFKITEQGEVILARYGDPVIATRHIEQVAAATLMAGAPSVEKRNAEATERFQELAAALDVASRERFHGLVRSEGFPQWFAQVTPLEEIGMLAIGSRPAKRGLSVNSLDDLRAIPWVFSWSQARINLAGWYGLGTALRAFAESREDGLEELQAAYREWPLLNTLLENVEMSLAKTDERIAERYLALGDRDDLAQQVLDELRLTQEWVLKVTGSSWPLERRRVLGRAVQLRSPYVDALSLLQVRALRALRTNGFSENAADSAALRERWQHLLLPVSYTHLTLPTNREV
;
A
#
# COMPACT_ATOMS: atom_id res chain seq x y z
N MET A 1 -11.14 -34.46 2.40
CA MET A 1 -9.68 -34.74 2.43
C MET A 1 -9.06 -33.84 3.47
N ALA A 2 -8.64 -34.38 4.60
CA ALA A 2 -7.93 -33.63 5.61
C ALA A 2 -6.48 -33.45 5.12
N HIS A 3 -6.16 -32.35 4.50
CA HIS A 3 -4.79 -31.97 4.37
C HIS A 3 -4.24 -31.72 5.79
N ARG A 4 -3.41 -32.63 6.28
CA ARG A 4 -2.52 -32.34 7.38
C ARG A 4 -1.73 -31.10 6.94
N ALA A 5 -1.98 -29.97 7.57
CA ALA A 5 -1.05 -28.86 7.58
C ALA A 5 0.18 -29.32 8.37
N ALA A 6 1.00 -30.17 7.75
CA ALA A 6 2.27 -30.59 8.32
C ALA A 6 3.15 -29.34 8.35
N GLY A 7 3.37 -28.80 9.55
CA GLY A 7 4.50 -27.92 9.83
C GLY A 7 4.66 -26.69 8.94
N VAL A 8 3.59 -25.95 8.64
CA VAL A 8 3.75 -24.62 8.03
C VAL A 8 4.29 -23.71 9.12
N SER A 9 5.60 -23.50 9.11
CA SER A 9 6.22 -22.48 9.95
C SER A 9 5.68 -21.12 9.53
N LYS A 10 5.49 -20.23 10.52
CA LYS A 10 5.12 -18.84 10.26
C LYS A 10 6.18 -18.24 9.34
N PRO A 11 5.79 -17.54 8.23
CA PRO A 11 6.76 -16.95 7.32
C PRO A 11 7.59 -15.90 8.05
N THR A 12 8.87 -15.84 7.71
CA THR A 12 9.77 -14.77 8.17
C THR A 12 9.56 -13.53 7.32
N VAL A 13 10.07 -12.37 7.78
CA VAL A 13 10.07 -11.13 6.97
C VAL A 13 10.80 -11.34 5.63
N ILE A 14 11.87 -12.13 5.63
CA ILE A 14 12.64 -12.43 4.40
C ILE A 14 11.87 -13.31 3.43
N ASP A 15 11.03 -14.22 3.91
CA ASP A 15 10.14 -15.00 3.04
C ASP A 15 9.09 -14.11 2.38
N GLU A 16 8.58 -13.11 3.09
CA GLU A 16 7.68 -12.10 2.52
C GLU A 16 8.39 -11.24 1.46
N VAL A 17 9.63 -10.81 1.70
CA VAL A 17 10.45 -10.08 0.71
C VAL A 17 10.58 -10.91 -0.58
N LYS A 18 10.95 -12.19 -0.46
CA LYS A 18 11.08 -13.08 -1.63
C LYS A 18 9.77 -13.25 -2.39
N SER A 19 8.65 -13.44 -1.66
CA SER A 19 7.32 -13.56 -2.28
C SER A 19 6.89 -12.29 -3.03
N ALA A 20 7.26 -11.11 -2.52
CA ALA A 20 7.01 -9.86 -3.23
C ALA A 20 7.88 -9.75 -4.50
N ILE A 21 9.16 -10.12 -4.41
CA ILE A 21 10.09 -10.15 -5.55
C ILE A 21 9.56 -11.04 -6.68
N ASP A 22 8.98 -12.21 -6.37
CA ASP A 22 8.41 -13.12 -7.37
C ASP A 22 7.33 -12.44 -8.23
N VAL A 23 6.52 -11.54 -7.65
CA VAL A 23 5.50 -10.78 -8.39
C VAL A 23 6.14 -9.72 -9.30
N PHE A 24 7.22 -9.09 -8.85
CA PHE A 24 7.98 -8.16 -9.69
C PHE A 24 8.54 -8.87 -10.93
N ASP A 25 9.17 -10.01 -10.72
CA ASP A 25 9.81 -10.79 -11.78
C ASP A 25 8.77 -11.33 -12.78
N ALA A 26 7.72 -11.99 -12.27
CA ALA A 26 6.71 -12.61 -13.11
C ALA A 26 5.89 -11.61 -13.94
N THR A 27 5.71 -10.37 -13.45
CA THR A 27 4.73 -9.46 -14.03
C THR A 27 5.27 -8.03 -14.19
N LEU A 28 5.58 -7.34 -13.08
CA LEU A 28 5.69 -5.88 -13.06
C LEU A 28 6.88 -5.36 -13.85
N PHE A 29 8.01 -6.09 -13.86
CA PHE A 29 9.24 -5.69 -14.55
C PHE A 29 9.03 -5.46 -16.05
N HIS A 30 8.16 -6.23 -16.67
CA HIS A 30 7.82 -6.12 -18.09
C HIS A 30 6.54 -5.33 -18.36
N THR A 31 5.60 -5.30 -17.39
CA THR A 31 4.30 -4.65 -17.56
C THR A 31 4.41 -3.13 -17.58
N PHE A 32 5.20 -2.52 -16.69
CA PHE A 32 5.30 -1.06 -16.63
C PHE A 32 5.83 -0.44 -17.93
N PRO A 33 6.96 -0.89 -18.51
CA PRO A 33 7.42 -0.37 -19.80
C PRO A 33 6.41 -0.60 -20.92
N ALA A 34 5.64 -1.69 -20.87
CA ALA A 34 4.60 -1.95 -21.86
C ALA A 34 3.41 -0.97 -21.75
N VAL A 35 3.03 -0.60 -20.53
CA VAL A 35 2.01 0.44 -20.29
C VAL A 35 2.50 1.80 -20.78
N TYR A 36 3.74 2.19 -20.44
CA TYR A 36 4.33 3.45 -20.93
C TYR A 36 4.36 3.49 -22.47
N ARG A 37 4.79 2.40 -23.10
CA ARG A 37 4.84 2.27 -24.55
C ARG A 37 3.44 2.44 -25.17
N ARG A 38 2.41 1.77 -24.65
CA ARG A 38 1.06 1.85 -25.17
C ARG A 38 0.50 3.27 -25.07
N MET A 39 0.77 3.96 -23.97
CA MET A 39 0.36 5.35 -23.78
C MET A 39 1.11 6.29 -24.74
N ASP A 40 2.42 6.08 -24.89
CA ASP A 40 3.25 6.87 -25.82
C ASP A 40 2.84 6.67 -27.27
N ASP A 41 2.60 5.42 -27.69
CA ASP A 41 2.16 5.10 -29.03
C ASP A 41 0.81 5.77 -29.36
N TRP A 42 -0.09 5.83 -28.38
CA TRP A 42 -1.38 6.52 -28.53
C TRP A 42 -1.21 8.04 -28.69
N LEU A 43 -0.29 8.65 -27.91
CA LEU A 43 -0.01 10.09 -27.98
C LEU A 43 0.79 10.49 -29.23
N ARG A 44 1.70 9.62 -29.68
CA ARG A 44 2.58 9.88 -30.84
C ARG A 44 1.92 9.58 -32.19
N GLY A 45 0.93 8.71 -32.25
CA GLY A 45 0.29 8.30 -33.50
C GLY A 45 1.30 7.71 -34.50
N ASP A 46 1.43 8.32 -35.68
CA ASP A 46 2.32 7.84 -36.76
C ASP A 46 3.82 7.88 -36.42
N ASP A 47 4.22 8.71 -35.45
CA ASP A 47 5.59 8.83 -34.97
C ASP A 47 5.93 7.84 -33.84
N ALA A 48 4.99 6.96 -33.47
CA ALA A 48 5.17 5.97 -32.44
C ALA A 48 6.42 5.08 -32.68
N GLY A 49 7.29 5.01 -31.69
CA GLY A 49 8.56 4.28 -31.76
C GLY A 49 9.57 4.84 -32.76
N ARG A 50 9.39 6.07 -33.25
CA ARG A 50 10.33 6.77 -34.16
C ARG A 50 10.82 8.11 -33.60
N ALA A 51 10.12 8.66 -32.64
CA ALA A 51 10.47 9.92 -32.00
C ALA A 51 10.70 9.72 -30.48
N THR A 52 11.35 10.69 -29.86
CA THR A 52 11.55 10.70 -28.39
C THR A 52 10.22 10.53 -27.68
N PRO A 53 10.09 9.60 -26.73
CA PRO A 53 8.84 9.38 -26.02
C PRO A 53 8.31 10.65 -25.33
N LEU A 54 7.00 10.85 -25.34
CA LEU A 54 6.30 11.88 -24.56
C LEU A 54 6.00 11.42 -23.15
N VAL A 55 5.90 10.10 -22.96
CA VAL A 55 5.52 9.48 -21.68
C VAL A 55 6.77 9.17 -20.85
N PRO A 56 7.00 9.91 -19.75
CA PRO A 56 8.02 9.52 -18.79
C PRO A 56 7.57 8.29 -17.99
N PRO A 57 8.47 7.60 -17.30
CA PRO A 57 8.09 6.55 -16.34
C PRO A 57 7.37 7.19 -15.16
N PHE A 58 6.06 6.97 -15.07
CA PHE A 58 5.18 7.60 -14.09
C PHE A 58 4.83 6.71 -12.89
N VAL A 59 5.14 5.41 -12.94
CA VAL A 59 4.92 4.51 -11.81
C VAL A 59 6.13 4.52 -10.88
N ARG A 60 5.87 4.61 -9.58
CA ARG A 60 6.85 4.45 -8.50
C ARG A 60 6.39 3.34 -7.58
N LEU A 61 7.32 2.48 -7.19
CA LEU A 61 7.05 1.39 -6.28
C LEU A 61 7.67 1.65 -4.93
N GLY A 62 6.87 1.43 -3.87
CA GLY A 62 7.33 1.39 -2.50
C GLY A 62 7.13 0.01 -1.90
N THR A 63 7.84 -0.29 -0.83
CA THR A 63 7.65 -1.51 -0.04
C THR A 63 7.81 -1.24 1.44
N TRP A 64 6.95 -1.85 2.23
CA TRP A 64 7.02 -1.82 3.70
C TRP A 64 7.70 -3.07 4.27
N ILE A 65 7.90 -4.10 3.42
CA ILE A 65 8.44 -5.39 3.85
C ILE A 65 9.92 -5.25 4.16
N GLY A 66 10.26 -5.38 5.44
CA GLY A 66 11.60 -5.12 5.97
C GLY A 66 11.83 -3.69 6.47
N GLY A 67 10.83 -2.80 6.35
CA GLY A 67 10.87 -1.40 6.83
C GLY A 67 9.85 -1.07 7.92
N ASP A 68 8.72 -1.78 7.99
CA ASP A 68 7.64 -1.52 8.94
C ASP A 68 7.90 -2.13 10.31
N ARG A 69 8.32 -1.29 11.25
CA ARG A 69 8.64 -1.67 12.65
C ARG A 69 7.49 -1.46 13.62
N ASP A 70 6.43 -0.74 13.21
CA ASP A 70 5.33 -0.46 14.11
C ASP A 70 4.67 -1.74 14.63
N GLY A 71 4.99 -2.06 15.88
CA GLY A 71 4.56 -3.28 16.56
C GLY A 71 5.01 -4.59 15.88
N ASN A 72 6.08 -4.59 15.10
CA ASN A 72 6.69 -5.79 14.53
C ASN A 72 8.14 -5.98 14.97
N PRO A 73 8.39 -6.73 16.04
CA PRO A 73 9.74 -6.93 16.57
C PRO A 73 10.64 -7.76 15.65
N ASN A 74 10.10 -8.36 14.61
CA ASN A 74 10.86 -9.16 13.65
C ASN A 74 11.54 -8.30 12.57
N VAL A 75 11.24 -7.00 12.49
CA VAL A 75 11.85 -6.07 11.53
C VAL A 75 12.97 -5.31 12.26
N THR A 76 14.16 -5.87 12.23
CA THR A 76 15.38 -5.29 12.81
C THR A 76 16.17 -4.49 11.76
N PRO A 77 17.17 -3.67 12.16
CA PRO A 77 18.06 -2.98 11.22
C PRO A 77 18.77 -3.93 10.24
N ASP A 78 19.14 -5.13 10.69
CA ASP A 78 19.77 -6.15 9.84
C ASP A 78 18.79 -6.74 8.80
N ILE A 79 17.55 -6.96 9.20
CA ILE A 79 16.47 -7.37 8.25
C ILE A 79 16.26 -6.28 7.20
N THR A 80 16.31 -5.00 7.57
CA THR A 80 16.21 -3.88 6.64
C THR A 80 17.35 -3.89 5.60
N ARG A 81 18.61 -4.08 6.07
CA ARG A 81 19.76 -4.20 5.17
C ARG A 81 19.64 -5.43 4.25
N GLN A 82 19.19 -6.55 4.80
CA GLN A 82 19.01 -7.79 4.03
C GLN A 82 17.90 -7.67 2.99
N ALA A 83 16.76 -7.07 3.33
CA ALA A 83 15.65 -6.82 2.40
C ALA A 83 16.09 -5.95 1.22
N ALA A 84 16.77 -4.81 1.50
CA ALA A 84 17.31 -3.94 0.48
C ALA A 84 18.37 -4.63 -0.40
N SER A 85 19.22 -5.50 0.20
CA SER A 85 20.23 -6.26 -0.55
C SER A 85 19.60 -7.27 -1.50
N LEU A 86 18.57 -8.00 -1.07
CA LEU A 86 17.85 -8.97 -1.90
C LEU A 86 17.14 -8.27 -3.07
N ALA A 87 16.48 -7.15 -2.81
CA ALA A 87 15.81 -6.36 -3.84
C ALA A 87 16.79 -5.84 -4.89
N SER A 88 17.94 -5.32 -4.44
CA SER A 88 19.01 -4.82 -5.32
C SER A 88 19.66 -5.93 -6.15
N ASP A 89 20.00 -7.07 -5.53
CA ASP A 89 20.59 -8.21 -6.24
C ASP A 89 19.65 -8.72 -7.34
N HIS A 90 18.35 -8.79 -7.03
CA HIS A 90 17.35 -9.24 -7.98
C HIS A 90 17.19 -8.28 -9.16
N VAL A 91 17.00 -6.98 -8.92
CA VAL A 91 16.80 -6.01 -10.01
C VAL A 91 18.05 -5.86 -10.89
N LEU A 92 19.26 -5.88 -10.31
CA LEU A 92 20.49 -5.83 -11.07
C LEU A 92 20.66 -7.06 -11.96
N GLY A 93 20.28 -8.25 -11.48
CA GLY A 93 20.25 -9.47 -12.30
C GLY A 93 19.25 -9.40 -13.45
N ALA A 94 18.07 -8.82 -13.21
CA ALA A 94 17.07 -8.60 -14.25
C ALA A 94 17.54 -7.57 -15.29
N LEU A 95 18.13 -6.46 -14.84
CA LEU A 95 18.70 -5.42 -15.73
C LEU A 95 19.89 -5.95 -16.53
N GLU A 96 20.76 -6.79 -15.94
CA GLU A 96 21.84 -7.48 -16.63
C GLU A 96 21.30 -8.34 -17.78
N THR A 97 20.29 -9.16 -17.48
CA THR A 97 19.63 -10.05 -18.45
C THR A 97 19.01 -9.26 -19.60
N GLU A 98 18.31 -8.15 -19.27
CA GLU A 98 17.67 -7.31 -20.28
C GLU A 98 18.69 -6.57 -21.14
N ALA A 99 19.78 -6.06 -20.55
CA ALA A 99 20.86 -5.42 -21.30
C ALA A 99 21.47 -6.36 -22.37
N PHE A 100 21.74 -7.61 -22.00
CA PHE A 100 22.18 -8.63 -22.98
C PHE A 100 21.08 -8.96 -24.01
N SER A 101 19.82 -8.96 -23.62
CA SER A 101 18.70 -9.18 -24.54
C SER A 101 18.60 -8.08 -25.59
N VAL A 102 18.70 -6.82 -25.16
CA VAL A 102 18.69 -5.65 -26.05
C VAL A 102 19.91 -5.69 -26.96
N ALA A 103 21.11 -6.00 -26.44
CA ALA A 103 22.32 -6.13 -27.21
C ALA A 103 22.19 -7.20 -28.32
N ARG A 104 21.62 -8.37 -28.00
CA ARG A 104 21.36 -9.44 -29.00
C ARG A 104 20.46 -8.99 -30.15
N ASN A 105 19.53 -8.09 -29.90
CA ASN A 105 18.60 -7.58 -30.92
C ASN A 105 19.20 -6.46 -31.77
N LEU A 106 20.34 -5.88 -31.37
CA LEU A 106 20.98 -4.72 -32.01
C LEU A 106 22.11 -5.17 -32.96
N THR A 107 21.74 -5.98 -33.96
CA THR A 107 22.69 -6.54 -34.95
C THR A 107 22.83 -5.60 -36.17
N VAL A 108 23.39 -4.41 -35.95
CA VAL A 108 23.57 -3.39 -36.99
C VAL A 108 25.02 -3.05 -37.18
N ALA A 109 25.49 -3.17 -38.46
CA ALA A 109 26.88 -2.94 -38.79
C ALA A 109 27.24 -1.43 -38.80
N ALA A 110 28.47 -1.12 -38.42
CA ALA A 110 28.99 0.25 -38.46
C ALA A 110 28.93 0.92 -39.85
N ALA A 111 28.88 0.14 -40.93
CA ALA A 111 28.73 0.65 -42.28
C ALA A 111 27.34 1.29 -42.52
N ASP A 112 26.31 0.72 -41.93
CA ASP A 112 24.91 1.17 -42.08
C ASP A 112 24.48 2.09 -40.93
N THR A 113 25.07 1.89 -39.75
CA THR A 113 24.73 2.63 -38.51
C THR A 113 26.05 3.01 -37.83
N PRO A 114 26.73 4.09 -38.30
CA PRO A 114 28.00 4.50 -37.74
C PRO A 114 27.88 5.01 -36.31
N ALA A 115 28.89 4.78 -35.49
CA ALA A 115 28.95 5.32 -34.13
C ALA A 115 29.10 6.85 -34.15
N SER A 116 28.32 7.54 -33.34
CA SER A 116 28.52 8.97 -33.13
C SER A 116 29.84 9.27 -32.39
N PRO A 117 30.31 10.53 -32.43
CA PRO A 117 31.46 10.92 -31.62
C PRO A 117 31.25 10.68 -30.11
N ALA A 118 30.05 10.85 -29.62
CA ALA A 118 29.67 10.60 -28.23
C ALA A 118 29.75 9.11 -27.87
N LEU A 119 29.25 8.22 -28.74
CA LEU A 119 29.38 6.77 -28.55
C LEU A 119 30.83 6.33 -28.60
N THR A 120 31.61 6.89 -29.50
CA THR A 120 33.07 6.62 -29.59
C THR A 120 33.80 7.04 -28.31
N ALA A 121 33.44 8.20 -27.75
CA ALA A 121 33.99 8.65 -26.48
C ALA A 121 33.56 7.75 -25.31
N LEU A 122 32.28 7.32 -25.27
CA LEU A 122 31.80 6.34 -24.31
C LEU A 122 32.60 5.04 -24.41
N TRP A 123 32.75 4.49 -25.63
CA TRP A 123 33.50 3.26 -25.85
C TRP A 123 34.95 3.34 -25.34
N ASN A 124 35.63 4.46 -25.60
CA ASN A 124 36.98 4.68 -25.11
C ASN A 124 37.04 4.71 -23.57
N ARG A 125 36.05 5.31 -22.89
CA ARG A 125 35.96 5.28 -21.41
C ARG A 125 35.74 3.85 -20.90
N LEU A 126 34.81 3.11 -21.50
CA LEU A 126 34.50 1.73 -21.12
C LEU A 126 35.72 0.81 -21.28
N ARG A 127 36.48 0.99 -22.36
CA ARG A 127 37.70 0.25 -22.63
C ARG A 127 38.84 0.57 -21.65
N GLN A 128 38.90 1.79 -21.12
CA GLN A 128 39.81 2.17 -20.04
C GLN A 128 39.50 1.50 -18.72
N LEU A 129 38.22 1.22 -18.43
CA LEU A 129 37.81 0.53 -17.22
C LEU A 129 38.25 -0.96 -17.25
N SER A 130 38.10 -1.65 -18.37
CA SER A 130 38.59 -3.01 -18.56
C SER A 130 38.87 -3.29 -20.03
N ALA A 131 40.15 -3.36 -20.39
CA ALA A 131 40.58 -3.70 -21.75
C ALA A 131 40.22 -5.15 -22.12
N GLU A 132 40.22 -6.07 -21.16
CA GLU A 132 39.86 -7.48 -21.34
C GLU A 132 38.40 -7.64 -21.72
N LEU A 133 37.47 -7.08 -20.92
CA LEU A 133 36.02 -7.15 -21.18
C LEU A 133 35.65 -6.39 -22.46
N ALA A 134 36.34 -5.28 -22.77
CA ALA A 134 36.11 -4.58 -24.02
C ALA A 134 36.56 -5.41 -25.24
N ALA A 135 37.66 -6.11 -25.15
CA ALA A 135 38.10 -7.03 -26.22
C ALA A 135 37.12 -8.21 -26.39
N GLN A 136 36.57 -8.71 -25.29
CA GLN A 136 35.51 -9.73 -25.33
C GLN A 136 34.24 -9.18 -26.01
N ALA A 137 33.77 -7.99 -25.63
CA ALA A 137 32.61 -7.35 -26.22
C ALA A 137 32.78 -7.08 -27.73
N GLU A 138 33.97 -6.67 -28.16
CA GLU A 138 34.30 -6.50 -29.58
C GLU A 138 34.30 -7.84 -30.34
N ALA A 139 34.81 -8.90 -29.73
CA ALA A 139 34.77 -10.25 -30.30
C ALA A 139 33.36 -10.81 -30.47
N GLU A 140 32.47 -10.53 -29.50
CA GLU A 140 31.07 -10.90 -29.54
C GLU A 140 30.24 -10.03 -30.50
N SER A 141 30.71 -8.85 -30.84
CA SER A 141 29.99 -7.83 -31.63
C SER A 141 30.88 -7.22 -32.75
N PRO A 142 31.42 -8.03 -33.67
CA PRO A 142 32.38 -7.58 -34.63
C PRO A 142 31.76 -6.56 -35.59
N LYS A 143 32.32 -5.33 -35.62
CA LYS A 143 31.85 -4.20 -36.44
C LYS A 143 30.42 -3.69 -36.06
N GLU A 144 29.95 -3.98 -34.88
CA GLU A 144 28.64 -3.58 -34.34
C GLU A 144 28.86 -2.66 -33.10
N PRO A 145 29.20 -1.39 -33.25
CA PRO A 145 29.66 -0.53 -32.14
C PRO A 145 28.58 -0.29 -31.07
N HIS A 146 27.32 -0.16 -31.46
CA HIS A 146 26.21 0.02 -30.50
C HIS A 146 26.01 -1.23 -29.67
N ARG A 147 26.07 -2.41 -30.28
CA ARG A 147 25.96 -3.70 -29.57
C ARG A 147 27.16 -3.92 -28.64
N ALA A 148 28.37 -3.66 -29.10
CA ALA A 148 29.59 -3.77 -28.27
C ALA A 148 29.48 -2.89 -27.01
N ALA A 149 29.02 -1.66 -27.16
CA ALA A 149 28.77 -0.76 -26.01
C ALA A 149 27.74 -1.33 -25.04
N LEU A 150 26.61 -1.87 -25.53
CA LEU A 150 25.58 -2.48 -24.69
C LEU A 150 26.06 -3.76 -23.98
N VAL A 151 26.86 -4.60 -24.63
CA VAL A 151 27.50 -5.77 -23.99
C VAL A 151 28.41 -5.32 -22.85
N MET A 152 29.24 -4.29 -23.07
CA MET A 152 30.08 -3.74 -22.01
C MET A 152 29.26 -3.10 -20.86
N ILE A 153 28.16 -2.43 -21.18
CA ILE A 153 27.19 -1.92 -20.16
C ILE A 153 26.63 -3.08 -19.35
N ALA A 154 26.24 -4.20 -19.99
CA ALA A 154 25.76 -5.39 -19.30
C ALA A 154 26.82 -5.99 -18.35
N TYR A 155 28.08 -6.07 -18.76
CA TYR A 155 29.18 -6.48 -17.88
C TYR A 155 29.35 -5.55 -16.66
N ARG A 156 29.17 -4.23 -16.86
CA ARG A 156 29.20 -3.26 -15.76
C ARG A 156 28.02 -3.43 -14.81
N ILE A 157 26.81 -3.73 -15.30
CA ILE A 157 25.66 -4.04 -14.44
C ILE A 157 25.95 -5.30 -13.61
N ALA A 158 26.52 -6.35 -14.22
CA ALA A 158 26.97 -7.55 -13.51
C ALA A 158 28.04 -7.24 -12.45
N ALA A 159 28.99 -6.34 -12.76
CA ALA A 159 30.00 -5.87 -11.82
C ALA A 159 29.38 -5.07 -10.67
N THR A 160 28.37 -4.23 -10.94
CA THR A 160 27.61 -3.49 -9.94
C THR A 160 26.91 -4.45 -8.97
N ARG A 161 26.32 -5.51 -9.50
CA ARG A 161 25.68 -6.57 -8.70
C ARG A 161 26.70 -7.29 -7.81
N ARG A 162 27.86 -7.63 -8.35
CA ARG A 162 28.96 -8.28 -7.60
C ARG A 162 29.78 -7.32 -6.73
N ARG A 163 29.51 -5.99 -6.82
CA ARG A 163 30.22 -4.92 -6.10
C ARG A 163 31.71 -4.86 -6.42
N ASP A 164 32.03 -5.02 -7.67
CA ASP A 164 33.36 -4.79 -8.19
C ASP A 164 33.60 -3.28 -8.29
N ALA A 165 34.40 -2.73 -7.39
CA ALA A 165 34.61 -1.30 -7.23
C ALA A 165 35.17 -0.62 -8.50
N ASP A 166 35.95 -1.34 -9.31
CA ASP A 166 36.61 -0.79 -10.48
C ASP A 166 35.65 -0.65 -11.67
N LEU A 167 34.66 -1.51 -11.78
CA LEU A 167 33.75 -1.61 -12.91
C LEU A 167 32.30 -1.17 -12.61
N ALA A 168 31.88 -1.24 -11.35
CA ALA A 168 30.50 -0.95 -10.95
C ALA A 168 30.02 0.43 -11.40
N TYR A 169 28.75 0.53 -11.70
CA TYR A 169 28.08 1.82 -11.82
C TYR A 169 27.92 2.45 -10.43
N PRO A 170 28.29 3.73 -10.26
CA PRO A 170 28.12 4.42 -8.98
C PRO A 170 26.64 4.70 -8.69
N SER A 171 25.78 4.82 -9.72
CA SER A 171 24.35 5.05 -9.58
C SER A 171 23.57 4.63 -10.82
N ALA A 172 22.25 4.50 -10.69
CA ALA A 172 21.35 4.19 -11.80
C ALA A 172 21.32 5.31 -12.85
N GLU A 173 21.46 6.56 -12.43
CA GLU A 173 21.50 7.73 -13.32
C GLU A 173 22.73 7.68 -14.24
N LYS A 174 23.84 7.13 -13.74
CA LYS A 174 25.05 6.95 -14.56
C LYS A 174 24.88 5.85 -15.59
N LEU A 175 24.19 4.77 -15.25
CA LEU A 175 23.78 3.75 -16.21
C LEU A 175 22.82 4.33 -17.27
N GLU A 176 21.83 5.09 -16.84
CA GLU A 176 20.89 5.77 -17.74
C GLU A 176 21.60 6.70 -18.71
N ALA A 177 22.56 7.50 -18.24
CA ALA A 177 23.34 8.39 -19.07
C ALA A 177 24.16 7.64 -20.15
N ASP A 178 24.75 6.50 -19.81
CA ASP A 178 25.49 5.69 -20.81
C ASP A 178 24.51 5.06 -21.83
N LEU A 179 23.31 4.63 -21.42
CA LEU A 179 22.27 4.13 -22.32
C LEU A 179 21.73 5.22 -23.25
N GLN A 180 21.58 6.45 -22.74
CA GLN A 180 21.15 7.59 -23.53
C GLN A 180 22.14 7.91 -24.66
N VAL A 181 23.45 7.82 -24.39
CA VAL A 181 24.49 7.98 -25.44
C VAL A 181 24.32 6.94 -26.54
N VAL A 182 24.04 5.68 -26.20
CA VAL A 182 23.75 4.63 -27.19
C VAL A 182 22.54 4.94 -28.02
N GLN A 183 21.46 5.40 -27.36
CA GLN A 183 20.19 5.75 -27.98
C GLN A 183 20.34 6.92 -28.94
N ASP A 184 20.98 8.00 -28.52
CA ASP A 184 21.19 9.19 -29.33
C ASP A 184 22.05 8.89 -30.57
N SER A 185 23.09 8.05 -30.41
CA SER A 185 23.90 7.59 -31.51
C SER A 185 23.13 6.82 -32.58
N LEU A 186 22.16 5.99 -32.18
CA LEU A 186 21.25 5.29 -33.09
C LEU A 186 20.35 6.26 -33.85
N VAL A 187 19.85 7.30 -33.18
CA VAL A 187 19.04 8.35 -33.79
C VAL A 187 19.85 9.15 -34.81
N GLU A 188 21.07 9.59 -34.46
CA GLU A 188 22.00 10.30 -35.35
C GLU A 188 22.34 9.48 -36.60
N ALA A 189 22.48 8.16 -36.44
CA ALA A 189 22.71 7.24 -37.55
C ALA A 189 21.46 6.91 -38.40
N GLY A 190 20.32 7.56 -38.15
CA GLY A 190 19.08 7.36 -38.91
C GLY A 190 18.32 6.06 -38.56
N ALA A 191 18.56 5.48 -37.41
CA ALA A 191 17.94 4.25 -36.95
C ALA A 191 16.98 4.45 -35.73
N PRO A 192 16.00 5.40 -35.77
CA PRO A 192 15.19 5.75 -34.61
C PRO A 192 14.32 4.59 -34.10
N ARG A 193 13.91 3.65 -34.94
CA ARG A 193 13.15 2.48 -34.49
C ARG A 193 13.96 1.53 -33.60
N LEU A 194 15.28 1.48 -33.78
CA LEU A 194 16.17 0.73 -32.91
C LEU A 194 16.40 1.47 -31.59
N ALA A 195 16.53 2.80 -31.67
CA ALA A 195 16.66 3.67 -30.50
C ALA A 195 15.43 3.60 -29.58
N TYR A 196 14.26 3.77 -30.15
CA TYR A 196 12.99 3.87 -29.40
C TYR A 196 12.21 2.54 -29.31
N GLY A 197 12.85 1.41 -29.65
CA GLY A 197 12.32 0.06 -29.50
C GLY A 197 12.60 -0.58 -28.14
N SER A 198 13.32 -1.73 -28.17
CA SER A 198 13.70 -2.47 -26.96
C SER A 198 14.65 -1.67 -26.05
N LEU A 199 15.54 -0.87 -26.62
CA LEU A 199 16.42 -0.01 -25.84
C LEU A 199 15.65 1.02 -25.01
N GLN A 200 14.61 1.64 -25.56
CA GLN A 200 13.76 2.55 -24.81
C GLN A 200 13.02 1.86 -23.66
N LYS A 201 12.52 0.63 -23.87
CA LYS A 201 11.91 -0.16 -22.80
C LYS A 201 12.89 -0.42 -21.67
N PHE A 202 14.12 -0.75 -22.02
CA PHE A 202 15.19 -0.97 -21.04
C PHE A 202 15.53 0.31 -20.25
N ILE A 203 15.60 1.46 -20.92
CA ILE A 203 15.79 2.77 -20.26
C ILE A 203 14.65 3.00 -19.26
N TRP A 204 13.39 2.78 -19.65
CA TRP A 204 12.26 2.91 -18.74
C TRP A 204 12.33 1.95 -17.55
N GLN A 205 12.86 0.73 -17.72
CA GLN A 205 13.09 -0.21 -16.59
C GLN A 205 14.11 0.37 -15.60
N VAL A 206 15.25 0.87 -16.11
CA VAL A 206 16.28 1.53 -15.27
C VAL A 206 15.68 2.72 -14.50
N GLN A 207 14.93 3.58 -15.18
CA GLN A 207 14.29 4.75 -14.58
C GLN A 207 13.24 4.40 -13.53
N THR A 208 12.47 3.32 -13.75
CA THR A 208 11.40 2.89 -12.85
C THR A 208 11.95 2.20 -11.60
N PHE A 209 12.86 1.24 -11.78
CA PHE A 209 13.29 0.33 -10.72
C PHE A 209 14.64 0.72 -10.08
N GLY A 210 15.45 1.55 -10.74
CA GLY A 210 16.78 1.92 -10.25
C GLY A 210 17.65 0.70 -9.94
N PHE A 211 18.49 0.81 -8.91
CA PHE A 211 19.25 -0.30 -8.35
C PHE A 211 18.63 -0.87 -7.07
N HIS A 212 17.42 -0.42 -6.73
CA HIS A 212 16.74 -0.74 -5.48
C HIS A 212 15.42 -1.52 -5.65
N LEU A 213 14.93 -1.71 -6.86
CA LEU A 213 13.68 -2.38 -7.24
C LEU A 213 12.42 -1.63 -6.77
N ALA A 214 12.30 -1.38 -5.46
CA ALA A 214 11.23 -0.62 -4.83
C ALA A 214 11.80 0.24 -3.69
N GLU A 215 11.25 1.44 -3.50
CA GLU A 215 11.66 2.34 -2.42
C GLU A 215 11.24 1.73 -1.07
N LEU A 216 12.19 1.37 -0.22
CA LEU A 216 11.92 0.81 1.11
C LEU A 216 11.46 1.93 2.04
N GLU A 217 10.28 1.77 2.61
CA GLU A 217 9.68 2.74 3.52
C GLU A 217 9.79 2.25 4.96
N VAL A 218 10.48 3.03 5.80
CA VAL A 218 10.58 2.74 7.22
C VAL A 218 9.38 3.35 7.93
N ARG A 219 8.75 2.58 8.83
CA ARG A 219 7.68 3.07 9.69
C ARG A 219 7.95 2.72 11.15
N GLN A 220 7.74 3.68 12.05
CA GLN A 220 7.83 3.48 13.49
C GLN A 220 6.79 4.35 14.22
N HIS A 221 6.40 3.91 15.39
CA HIS A 221 5.45 4.60 16.25
C HIS A 221 6.11 5.81 16.94
N SER A 222 5.44 6.95 16.98
CA SER A 222 5.93 8.21 17.58
C SER A 222 6.39 8.05 19.04
N GLN A 223 5.68 7.26 19.83
CA GLN A 223 6.03 7.01 21.24
C GLN A 223 7.39 6.30 21.38
N VAL A 224 7.79 5.48 20.41
CA VAL A 224 9.10 4.80 20.43
C VAL A 224 10.22 5.82 20.30
N HIS A 225 10.03 6.84 19.43
CA HIS A 225 11.00 7.92 19.28
C HIS A 225 11.08 8.78 20.55
N ALA A 226 9.94 9.13 21.13
CA ALA A 226 9.89 9.92 22.36
C ALA A 226 10.64 9.21 23.51
N THR A 227 10.35 7.92 23.72
CA THR A 227 11.05 7.11 24.74
C THR A 227 12.55 7.02 24.48
N ALA A 228 12.96 6.86 23.19
CA ALA A 228 14.38 6.81 22.84
C ALA A 228 15.10 8.13 23.16
N LEU A 229 14.48 9.28 22.85
CA LEU A 229 15.03 10.60 23.19
C LEU A 229 15.11 10.82 24.68
N GLU A 230 14.11 10.41 25.46
CA GLU A 230 14.11 10.48 26.92
C GLU A 230 15.27 9.68 27.52
N GLU A 231 15.48 8.42 27.11
CA GLU A 231 16.60 7.60 27.56
C GLU A 231 17.96 8.19 27.18
N ILE A 232 18.10 8.72 25.97
CA ILE A 232 19.35 9.33 25.50
C ILE A 232 19.64 10.62 26.26
N ALA A 233 18.62 11.41 26.58
CA ALA A 233 18.77 12.63 27.38
C ALA A 233 19.21 12.31 28.83
N GLU A 234 18.75 11.19 29.39
CA GLU A 234 19.12 10.76 30.73
C GLU A 234 20.52 10.16 30.80
N HIS A 235 20.88 9.30 29.86
CA HIS A 235 22.07 8.44 29.94
C HIS A 235 23.18 8.84 28.97
N GLY A 236 22.88 9.58 27.91
CA GLY A 236 23.77 9.88 26.79
C GLY A 236 23.71 8.83 25.68
N VAL A 237 23.99 9.26 24.43
CA VAL A 237 23.82 8.44 23.20
C VAL A 237 24.73 7.20 23.14
N ASP A 238 25.90 7.24 23.78
CA ASP A 238 26.87 6.13 23.80
C ASP A 238 26.81 5.30 25.09
N SER A 239 25.81 5.54 25.95
CA SER A 239 25.71 4.86 27.24
C SER A 239 25.39 3.37 27.09
N PRO A 240 26.06 2.49 27.88
CA PRO A 240 25.67 1.08 27.95
C PRO A 240 24.33 0.86 28.68
N GLU A 241 23.78 1.88 29.33
CA GLU A 241 22.49 1.83 30.04
C GLU A 241 21.29 2.01 29.13
N LEU A 242 21.50 2.43 27.88
CA LEU A 242 20.41 2.50 26.89
C LEU A 242 19.74 1.12 26.70
N SER A 243 18.42 1.11 26.57
CA SER A 243 17.67 -0.10 26.26
C SER A 243 18.03 -0.64 24.87
N ASP A 244 17.81 -1.94 24.64
CA ASP A 244 18.01 -2.54 23.33
C ASP A 244 17.11 -1.89 22.27
N ARG A 245 15.94 -1.42 22.68
CA ARG A 245 15.00 -0.73 21.80
C ARG A 245 15.51 0.63 21.33
N THR A 246 16.10 1.42 22.23
CA THR A 246 16.71 2.71 21.88
C THR A 246 17.93 2.53 20.99
N ARG A 247 18.77 1.53 21.26
CA ARG A 247 19.88 1.15 20.37
C ARG A 247 19.37 0.76 18.99
N GLU A 248 18.31 -0.03 18.90
CA GLU A 248 17.70 -0.44 17.65
C GLU A 248 17.17 0.76 16.83
N VAL A 249 16.60 1.77 17.51
CA VAL A 249 16.17 3.02 16.86
C VAL A 249 17.36 3.72 16.20
N LEU A 250 18.46 3.95 16.91
CA LEU A 250 19.68 4.55 16.35
C LEU A 250 20.28 3.70 15.21
N ASP A 251 20.31 2.38 15.37
CA ASP A 251 20.81 1.46 14.34
C ASP A 251 19.93 1.43 13.10
N THR A 252 18.64 1.79 13.24
CA THR A 252 17.75 1.97 12.10
C THR A 252 18.19 3.11 11.21
N PHE A 253 18.55 4.26 11.76
CA PHE A 253 19.11 5.38 10.97
C PHE A 253 20.44 5.01 10.31
N ARG A 254 21.30 4.24 11.02
CA ARG A 254 22.54 3.70 10.44
C ARG A 254 22.27 2.72 9.29
N ALA A 255 21.20 1.93 9.39
CA ALA A 255 20.79 1.05 8.30
C ALA A 255 20.27 1.85 7.09
N LEU A 256 19.53 2.94 7.30
CA LEU A 256 19.07 3.82 6.22
C LEU A 256 20.25 4.45 5.47
N ALA A 257 21.22 5.03 6.18
CA ALA A 257 22.43 5.58 5.58
C ALA A 257 23.18 4.51 4.76
N TRP A 258 23.31 3.30 5.32
CA TRP A 258 23.94 2.17 4.64
C TRP A 258 23.21 1.79 3.33
N VAL A 259 21.88 1.77 3.34
CA VAL A 259 21.07 1.48 2.13
C VAL A 259 21.23 2.58 1.08
N GLN A 260 21.16 3.84 1.50
CA GLN A 260 21.28 5.00 0.60
C GLN A 260 22.65 5.07 -0.06
N ASN A 261 23.73 4.85 0.70
CA ASN A 261 25.09 4.86 0.18
C ASN A 261 25.35 3.75 -0.84
N ARG A 262 24.58 2.65 -0.78
CA ARG A 262 24.78 1.49 -1.68
C ARG A 262 23.87 1.51 -2.89
N TYR A 263 22.64 1.96 -2.74
CA TYR A 263 21.58 1.80 -3.73
C TYR A 263 20.97 3.13 -4.18
N GLY A 264 21.45 4.23 -3.62
CA GLY A 264 20.96 5.59 -3.90
C GLY A 264 19.94 6.07 -2.88
N ILE A 265 19.79 7.38 -2.74
CA ILE A 265 18.90 8.05 -1.77
C ILE A 265 17.45 7.54 -1.88
N ARG A 266 16.96 7.32 -3.11
CA ARG A 266 15.61 6.84 -3.36
C ARG A 266 15.33 5.47 -2.76
N ALA A 267 16.35 4.67 -2.51
CA ALA A 267 16.18 3.30 -2.01
C ALA A 267 15.52 3.24 -0.63
N ALA A 268 15.74 4.25 0.25
CA ALA A 268 15.18 4.25 1.61
C ALA A 268 15.18 5.66 2.22
N ARG A 269 14.45 6.60 1.65
CA ARG A 269 14.40 7.98 2.18
C ARG A 269 13.15 8.30 2.99
N ARG A 270 12.05 7.57 2.79
CA ARG A 270 10.79 7.84 3.49
C ARG A 270 10.78 7.21 4.87
N TYR A 271 10.49 8.05 5.86
CA TYR A 271 10.32 7.63 7.24
C TYR A 271 8.93 8.00 7.74
N ILE A 272 8.06 7.02 7.86
CA ILE A 272 6.65 7.20 8.25
C ILE A 272 6.55 7.16 9.77
N VAL A 273 5.93 8.18 10.35
CA VAL A 273 5.69 8.28 11.80
C VAL A 273 4.23 7.96 12.10
N SER A 274 3.98 6.77 12.64
CA SER A 274 2.64 6.38 13.08
C SER A 274 2.20 7.20 14.29
N PHE A 275 0.90 7.49 14.38
CA PHE A 275 0.31 8.30 15.44
C PHE A 275 1.00 9.66 15.57
N THR A 276 1.08 10.39 14.46
CA THR A 276 1.57 11.76 14.46
C THR A 276 0.47 12.69 15.02
N GLN A 277 0.64 13.11 16.27
CA GLN A 277 -0.33 13.91 17.01
C GLN A 277 0.17 15.32 17.34
N LYS A 278 1.45 15.57 17.14
CA LYS A 278 2.09 16.83 17.41
C LYS A 278 3.38 16.96 16.56
N PRO A 279 3.84 18.19 16.27
CA PRO A 279 5.00 18.42 15.40
C PRO A 279 6.31 17.84 15.97
N GLU A 280 6.45 17.74 17.31
CA GLU A 280 7.61 17.14 17.96
C GLU A 280 7.80 15.66 17.58
N HIS A 281 6.75 14.93 17.18
CA HIS A 281 6.86 13.57 16.69
C HIS A 281 7.64 13.48 15.37
N LEU A 282 7.57 14.53 14.54
CA LEU A 282 8.34 14.61 13.29
C LEU A 282 9.76 15.15 13.55
N ALA A 283 9.90 16.13 14.44
CA ALA A 283 11.20 16.64 14.85
C ALA A 283 12.09 15.56 15.44
N ALA A 284 11.52 14.64 16.24
CA ALA A 284 12.20 13.52 16.85
C ALA A 284 12.93 12.61 15.84
N VAL A 285 12.40 12.47 14.62
CA VAL A 285 13.05 11.66 13.56
C VAL A 285 14.39 12.30 13.15
N TYR A 286 14.40 13.60 12.97
CA TYR A 286 15.62 14.33 12.59
C TYR A 286 16.61 14.38 13.73
N GLU A 287 16.16 14.64 14.97
CA GLU A 287 17.00 14.66 16.16
C GLU A 287 17.67 13.30 16.39
N LEU A 288 16.93 12.19 16.27
CA LEU A 288 17.50 10.83 16.38
C LEU A 288 18.51 10.52 15.27
N ALA A 289 18.27 11.02 14.05
CA ALA A 289 19.23 10.88 12.96
C ALA A 289 20.53 11.68 13.24
N GLU A 290 20.42 12.87 13.83
CA GLU A 290 21.56 13.67 14.26
C GLU A 290 22.35 13.01 15.38
N LEU A 291 21.66 12.41 16.35
CA LEU A 291 22.30 11.64 17.43
C LEU A 291 22.97 10.36 16.93
N ALA A 292 22.41 9.72 15.91
CA ALA A 292 23.00 8.52 15.31
C ALA A 292 24.27 8.85 14.48
N PHE A 293 24.37 10.08 13.95
CA PHE A 293 25.46 10.57 13.09
C PHE A 293 25.84 12.01 13.47
N PRO A 294 26.89 12.20 14.27
CA PRO A 294 27.39 13.53 14.60
C PRO A 294 27.82 14.34 13.35
N ASP A 295 28.44 13.67 12.37
CA ASP A 295 28.82 14.30 11.11
C ASP A 295 27.59 14.40 10.18
N PRO A 296 27.22 15.61 9.76
CA PRO A 296 26.11 15.82 8.86
C PRO A 296 26.24 15.12 7.50
N GLU A 297 27.47 14.92 6.99
CA GLU A 297 27.71 14.28 5.70
C GLU A 297 27.38 12.78 5.70
N ASP A 298 27.43 12.14 6.87
CA ASP A 298 27.11 10.72 7.03
C ASP A 298 25.60 10.46 7.25
N ARG A 299 24.82 11.51 7.52
CA ARG A 299 23.40 11.38 7.84
C ARG A 299 22.59 10.92 6.64
N PRO A 300 21.62 10.00 6.83
CA PRO A 300 20.69 9.66 5.76
C PRO A 300 19.81 10.85 5.38
N VAL A 301 19.52 10.97 4.10
CA VAL A 301 18.50 11.91 3.62
C VAL A 301 17.12 11.36 3.99
N ILE A 302 16.35 12.09 4.78
CA ILE A 302 15.05 11.64 5.28
C ILE A 302 13.94 12.59 4.86
N ASP A 303 12.87 12.02 4.31
CA ASP A 303 11.57 12.63 4.17
C ASP A 303 10.68 12.08 5.30
N ALA A 304 10.48 12.82 6.37
CA ALA A 304 9.58 12.43 7.44
C ALA A 304 8.12 12.57 6.95
N VAL A 305 7.38 11.47 7.01
CA VAL A 305 5.99 11.38 6.52
C VAL A 305 5.07 11.25 7.73
N PRO A 306 4.25 12.26 8.05
CA PRO A 306 3.25 12.13 9.10
C PRO A 306 2.15 11.15 8.67
N LEU A 307 1.74 10.28 9.60
CA LEU A 307 0.60 9.39 9.42
C LEU A 307 -0.48 9.77 10.44
N PHE A 308 -1.62 10.24 9.93
CA PHE A 308 -2.80 10.59 10.71
C PHE A 308 -3.77 9.41 10.73
N GLU A 309 -3.99 8.81 11.89
CA GLU A 309 -4.69 7.53 12.04
C GLU A 309 -6.02 7.62 12.79
N THR A 310 -6.15 8.52 13.76
CA THR A 310 -7.38 8.73 14.52
C THR A 310 -8.21 9.88 13.96
N PHE A 311 -9.47 9.96 14.40
CA PHE A 311 -10.34 11.10 14.04
C PHE A 311 -9.74 12.44 14.52
N ALA A 312 -9.18 12.46 15.73
CA ALA A 312 -8.54 13.66 16.28
C ALA A 312 -7.27 14.06 15.50
N ASP A 313 -6.47 13.08 15.04
CA ASP A 313 -5.29 13.34 14.22
C ASP A 313 -5.68 13.96 12.86
N LEU A 314 -6.77 13.47 12.26
CA LEU A 314 -7.30 14.00 11.00
C LEU A 314 -7.81 15.44 11.16
N GLU A 315 -8.48 15.74 12.27
CA GLU A 315 -8.94 17.10 12.58
C GLU A 315 -7.77 18.06 12.80
N GLY A 316 -6.75 17.66 13.56
CA GLY A 316 -5.56 18.48 13.87
C GLY A 316 -4.48 18.48 12.80
N SER A 317 -4.68 17.76 11.69
CA SER A 317 -3.62 17.51 10.68
C SER A 317 -2.99 18.79 10.12
N VAL A 318 -3.77 19.81 9.80
CA VAL A 318 -3.27 21.05 9.21
C VAL A 318 -2.42 21.82 10.21
N ASP A 319 -2.79 21.89 11.47
CA ASP A 319 -2.01 22.59 12.51
C ASP A 319 -0.63 21.94 12.70
N ILE A 320 -0.59 20.59 12.66
CA ILE A 320 0.66 19.83 12.72
C ILE A 320 1.52 20.09 11.48
N LEU A 321 0.92 20.16 10.30
CA LEU A 321 1.64 20.41 9.05
C LEU A 321 2.17 21.86 8.98
N GLU A 322 1.41 22.84 9.47
CA GLU A 322 1.91 24.23 9.60
C GLU A 322 3.16 24.28 10.51
N ALA A 323 3.08 23.66 11.68
CA ALA A 323 4.21 23.63 12.60
C ALA A 323 5.40 22.80 12.05
N MET A 324 5.14 21.77 11.25
CA MET A 324 6.19 21.00 10.57
C MET A 324 7.03 21.88 9.63
N LEU A 325 6.42 22.85 8.95
CA LEU A 325 7.14 23.76 8.05
C LEU A 325 8.15 24.67 8.77
N GLU A 326 8.01 24.88 10.08
CA GLU A 326 8.95 25.67 10.87
C GLU A 326 10.24 24.91 11.21
N LEU A 327 10.27 23.58 10.99
CA LEU A 327 11.45 22.74 11.26
C LEU A 327 12.57 23.03 10.22
N PRO A 328 13.79 23.41 10.64
CA PRO A 328 14.89 23.71 9.71
C PRO A 328 15.22 22.56 8.76
N GLN A 329 15.14 21.32 9.24
CA GLN A 329 15.40 20.12 8.44
C GLN A 329 14.34 19.94 7.35
N VAL A 330 13.09 20.25 7.66
CA VAL A 330 11.99 20.20 6.67
C VAL A 330 12.18 21.29 5.62
N GLN A 331 12.55 22.51 6.01
CA GLN A 331 12.86 23.60 5.08
C GLN A 331 13.99 23.22 4.10
N ALA A 332 15.09 22.69 4.62
CA ALA A 332 16.19 22.20 3.78
C ALA A 332 15.74 21.08 2.81
N ARG A 333 14.86 20.19 3.27
CA ARG A 333 14.30 19.14 2.41
C ARG A 333 13.36 19.68 1.34
N LEU A 334 12.54 20.68 1.66
CA LEU A 334 11.67 21.35 0.67
C LEU A 334 12.48 21.99 -0.45
N GLU A 335 13.56 22.71 -0.12
CA GLU A 335 14.46 23.29 -1.11
C GLU A 335 15.10 22.21 -2.01
N ALA A 336 15.63 21.14 -1.41
CA ALA A 336 16.32 20.07 -2.13
C ALA A 336 15.35 19.16 -2.94
N SER A 337 14.09 19.03 -2.55
CA SER A 337 13.10 18.15 -3.18
C SER A 337 12.24 18.83 -4.25
N GLY A 338 12.33 20.14 -4.41
CA GLY A 338 11.41 20.92 -5.24
C GLY A 338 10.03 21.06 -4.58
N ARG A 339 10.00 21.32 -3.27
CA ARG A 339 8.81 21.58 -2.42
C ARG A 339 7.85 20.38 -2.34
N LYS A 340 8.38 19.16 -2.35
CA LYS A 340 7.57 17.92 -2.28
C LYS A 340 7.34 17.50 -0.84
N VAL A 341 6.07 17.30 -0.48
CA VAL A 341 5.65 16.75 0.81
C VAL A 341 4.73 15.55 0.60
N GLU A 342 4.94 14.52 1.40
CA GLU A 342 4.08 13.36 1.46
C GLU A 342 3.39 13.29 2.83
N VAL A 343 2.07 13.03 2.83
CA VAL A 343 1.24 12.90 4.03
C VAL A 343 0.47 11.60 3.94
N MET A 344 0.56 10.75 4.94
CA MET A 344 -0.13 9.48 4.96
C MET A 344 -1.42 9.55 5.78
N LEU A 345 -2.47 8.92 5.27
CA LEU A 345 -3.80 8.86 5.87
C LEU A 345 -4.16 7.42 6.26
N GLY A 346 -4.53 7.22 7.53
CA GLY A 346 -4.87 5.93 8.11
C GLY A 346 -6.36 5.61 7.96
N TYR A 347 -6.69 4.74 7.01
CA TYR A 347 -8.08 4.34 6.73
C TYR A 347 -8.62 3.31 7.70
N SER A 348 -7.79 2.36 8.11
CA SER A 348 -8.22 1.20 8.89
C SER A 348 -8.38 1.54 10.36
N ASP A 349 -7.44 2.30 10.89
CA ASP A 349 -7.45 2.69 12.28
C ASP A 349 -8.52 3.75 12.54
N SER A 350 -8.71 4.73 11.65
CA SER A 350 -9.82 5.67 11.72
C SER A 350 -11.20 4.98 11.64
N SER A 351 -11.36 3.96 10.79
CA SER A 351 -12.61 3.18 10.73
C SER A 351 -12.86 2.35 11.99
N LYS A 352 -11.80 1.91 12.68
CA LYS A 352 -11.89 1.24 13.98
C LYS A 352 -12.23 2.23 15.09
N ASP A 353 -11.77 3.48 15.00
CA ASP A 353 -11.98 4.55 15.98
C ASP A 353 -13.43 5.07 15.96
N VAL A 354 -13.93 5.50 14.79
CA VAL A 354 -15.22 6.20 14.67
C VAL A 354 -16.25 5.51 13.78
N GLY A 355 -15.96 4.32 13.30
CA GLY A 355 -16.83 3.57 12.38
C GLY A 355 -16.57 3.91 10.90
N PRO A 356 -17.06 3.05 9.98
CA PRO A 356 -16.73 3.14 8.55
C PRO A 356 -17.26 4.39 7.85
N VAL A 357 -18.42 4.88 8.26
CA VAL A 357 -19.08 6.03 7.64
C VAL A 357 -18.41 7.33 8.06
N ALA A 358 -18.33 7.58 9.37
CA ALA A 358 -17.68 8.77 9.92
C ALA A 358 -16.22 8.87 9.51
N ALA A 359 -15.48 7.76 9.52
CA ALA A 359 -14.08 7.73 9.03
C ALA A 359 -13.96 8.13 7.56
N THR A 360 -14.88 7.67 6.69
CA THR A 360 -14.85 8.03 5.26
C THR A 360 -15.08 9.53 5.06
N LEU A 361 -16.03 10.12 5.79
CA LEU A 361 -16.33 11.55 5.72
C LEU A 361 -15.18 12.39 6.32
N ALA A 362 -14.64 11.99 7.46
CA ALA A 362 -13.50 12.67 8.09
C ALA A 362 -12.25 12.66 7.21
N LEU A 363 -11.94 11.52 6.58
CA LEU A 363 -10.83 11.40 5.64
C LEU A 363 -11.00 12.32 4.43
N HIS A 364 -12.21 12.41 3.87
CA HIS A 364 -12.49 13.31 2.76
C HIS A 364 -12.29 14.78 3.16
N THR A 365 -12.79 15.17 4.32
CA THR A 365 -12.62 16.53 4.85
C THR A 365 -11.15 16.85 5.14
N ALA A 366 -10.40 15.92 5.76
CA ALA A 366 -8.98 16.10 6.03
C ALA A 366 -8.17 16.26 4.74
N GLN A 367 -8.45 15.45 3.73
CA GLN A 367 -7.80 15.56 2.41
C GLN A 367 -8.03 16.92 1.76
N SER A 368 -9.27 17.44 1.80
CA SER A 368 -9.58 18.79 1.28
C SER A 368 -8.76 19.87 1.98
N ARG A 369 -8.76 19.85 3.31
CA ARG A 369 -8.02 20.83 4.14
C ARG A 369 -6.50 20.74 3.92
N ILE A 370 -5.95 19.54 3.81
CA ILE A 370 -4.52 19.32 3.55
C ILE A 370 -4.16 19.79 2.12
N ALA A 371 -5.01 19.56 1.13
CA ALA A 371 -4.79 20.04 -0.24
C ALA A 371 -4.81 21.58 -0.31
N GLU A 372 -5.76 22.22 0.39
CA GLU A 372 -5.81 23.69 0.52
C GLU A 372 -4.58 24.25 1.23
N TRP A 373 -4.11 23.58 2.30
CA TRP A 373 -2.86 23.93 2.97
C TRP A 373 -1.66 23.86 2.02
N ALA A 374 -1.54 22.77 1.28
CA ALA A 374 -0.45 22.59 0.32
C ALA A 374 -0.44 23.66 -0.77
N ALA A 375 -1.62 24.04 -1.28
CA ALA A 375 -1.76 25.10 -2.27
C ALA A 375 -1.33 26.47 -1.72
N ARG A 376 -1.69 26.81 -0.45
CA ARG A 376 -1.26 28.05 0.19
C ARG A 376 0.25 28.19 0.33
N HIS A 377 0.94 27.05 0.51
CA HIS A 377 2.39 27.01 0.73
C HIS A 377 3.19 26.64 -0.53
N ASP A 378 2.57 26.58 -1.71
CA ASP A 378 3.20 26.17 -2.97
C ASP A 378 3.93 24.81 -2.82
N ILE A 379 3.25 23.83 -2.21
CA ILE A 379 3.76 22.48 -1.94
C ILE A 379 3.21 21.49 -2.98
N GLU A 380 4.11 20.73 -3.58
CA GLU A 380 3.76 19.54 -4.38
C GLU A 380 3.38 18.39 -3.45
N LEU A 381 2.09 18.31 -3.13
CA LEU A 381 1.54 17.33 -2.20
C LEU A 381 1.41 15.95 -2.83
N THR A 382 1.77 14.91 -2.08
CA THR A 382 1.37 13.53 -2.34
C THR A 382 0.61 12.98 -1.14
N LEU A 383 -0.68 12.70 -1.30
CA LEU A 383 -1.43 11.97 -0.29
C LEU A 383 -1.18 10.47 -0.43
N PHE A 384 -0.72 9.86 0.65
CA PHE A 384 -0.48 8.44 0.74
C PHE A 384 -1.65 7.76 1.44
N HIS A 385 -2.47 7.05 0.67
CA HIS A 385 -3.61 6.33 1.17
C HIS A 385 -3.17 5.00 1.80
N GLY A 386 -3.26 4.89 3.10
CA GLY A 386 -2.73 3.79 3.91
C GLY A 386 -3.33 2.42 3.61
N ARG A 387 -4.41 2.38 2.81
CA ARG A 387 -5.00 1.12 2.35
C ARG A 387 -5.78 1.30 1.06
N GLY A 388 -5.23 0.82 -0.04
CA GLY A 388 -5.93 0.75 -1.32
C GLY A 388 -7.22 -0.08 -1.26
N GLY A 389 -7.26 -1.09 -0.38
CA GLY A 389 -8.46 -1.89 -0.11
C GLY A 389 -9.59 -1.15 0.60
N SER A 390 -9.38 0.04 1.20
CA SER A 390 -10.49 0.82 1.78
C SER A 390 -11.08 1.83 0.81
N LEU A 391 -10.31 2.30 -0.17
CA LEU A 391 -10.88 2.98 -1.33
C LEU A 391 -11.78 2.03 -2.13
N GLY A 392 -11.50 0.73 -2.10
CA GLY A 392 -12.31 -0.34 -2.69
C GLY A 392 -12.75 -1.41 -1.71
N ARG A 393 -12.85 -1.13 -0.40
CA ARG A 393 -13.38 -2.09 0.59
C ARG A 393 -14.75 -2.55 0.16
N GLY A 394 -14.83 -3.82 -0.13
CA GLY A 394 -16.02 -4.40 -0.69
C GLY A 394 -15.87 -4.76 -2.17
N GLY A 395 -14.77 -4.42 -2.86
CA GLY A 395 -14.55 -4.71 -4.27
C GLY A 395 -15.09 -3.63 -5.21
N GLY A 396 -15.16 -2.36 -4.75
CA GLY A 396 -15.39 -1.22 -5.62
C GLY A 396 -14.19 -0.96 -6.53
N PRO A 397 -14.39 -0.54 -7.79
CA PRO A 397 -13.29 -0.21 -8.69
C PRO A 397 -12.45 0.94 -8.12
N ALA A 398 -11.13 0.74 -8.02
CA ALA A 398 -10.21 1.75 -7.48
C ALA A 398 -10.30 3.09 -8.23
N ASN A 399 -10.55 3.05 -9.53
CA ASN A 399 -10.73 4.26 -10.35
C ASN A 399 -11.93 5.12 -9.93
N ARG A 400 -13.07 4.53 -9.54
CA ARG A 400 -14.23 5.31 -9.06
C ARG A 400 -13.95 5.99 -7.74
N ALA A 401 -13.33 5.25 -6.81
CA ALA A 401 -12.95 5.80 -5.52
C ALA A 401 -11.94 6.95 -5.68
N LEU A 402 -11.04 6.87 -6.65
CA LEU A 402 -10.08 7.91 -6.97
C LEU A 402 -10.77 9.15 -7.54
N LEU A 403 -11.75 8.98 -8.44
CA LEU A 403 -12.53 10.09 -8.99
C LEU A 403 -13.50 10.75 -7.98
N ALA A 404 -13.70 10.13 -6.83
CA ALA A 404 -14.52 10.67 -5.73
C ALA A 404 -13.69 11.43 -4.68
N GLN A 405 -12.36 11.56 -4.88
CA GLN A 405 -11.51 12.33 -3.97
C GLN A 405 -11.82 13.83 -4.04
N PRO A 406 -11.52 14.60 -2.97
CA PRO A 406 -11.71 16.05 -2.97
C PRO A 406 -10.90 16.73 -4.08
N PRO A 407 -11.32 17.90 -4.56
CA PRO A 407 -10.56 18.70 -5.49
C PRO A 407 -9.12 18.95 -5.02
N HIS A 408 -8.17 18.96 -5.94
CA HIS A 408 -6.73 19.22 -5.70
C HIS A 408 -6.02 18.20 -4.79
N SER A 409 -6.71 17.16 -4.30
CA SER A 409 -6.09 16.15 -3.42
C SER A 409 -5.28 15.08 -4.20
N VAL A 410 -5.53 14.92 -5.48
CA VAL A 410 -4.81 13.98 -6.36
C VAL A 410 -3.76 14.69 -7.22
N ASP A 411 -4.10 15.77 -7.88
CA ASP A 411 -3.21 16.64 -8.68
C ASP A 411 -2.12 15.88 -9.47
N GLY A 412 -2.55 14.86 -10.26
CA GLY A 412 -1.65 14.02 -11.06
C GLY A 412 -0.79 13.03 -10.27
N ARG A 413 -0.92 12.95 -8.94
CA ARG A 413 -0.17 12.05 -8.06
C ARG A 413 -1.12 11.27 -7.16
N PHE A 414 -0.94 9.97 -7.11
CA PHE A 414 -1.76 9.09 -6.28
C PHE A 414 -0.90 7.95 -5.73
N LYS A 415 -0.82 7.83 -4.41
CA LYS A 415 -0.07 6.77 -3.73
C LYS A 415 -0.99 5.96 -2.84
N ILE A 416 -0.94 4.63 -2.99
CA ILE A 416 -1.75 3.69 -2.21
C ILE A 416 -0.90 2.54 -1.68
N THR A 417 -1.29 1.98 -0.55
CA THR A 417 -0.78 0.69 -0.07
C THR A 417 -1.64 -0.44 -0.63
N GLU A 418 -1.02 -1.34 -1.39
CA GLU A 418 -1.63 -2.61 -1.74
C GLU A 418 -1.38 -3.64 -0.63
N GLN A 419 -2.43 -4.29 -0.17
CA GLN A 419 -2.32 -5.32 0.87
C GLN A 419 -1.91 -6.66 0.28
N GLY A 420 -1.16 -7.46 1.04
CA GLY A 420 -0.61 -8.74 0.59
C GLY A 420 -1.65 -9.70 -0.01
N GLU A 421 -2.87 -9.70 0.53
CA GLU A 421 -3.98 -10.54 0.05
C GLU A 421 -4.50 -10.20 -1.36
N VAL A 422 -4.25 -8.96 -1.83
CA VAL A 422 -4.71 -8.53 -3.17
C VAL A 422 -3.59 -8.46 -4.21
N ILE A 423 -2.32 -8.52 -3.80
CA ILE A 423 -1.18 -8.39 -4.71
C ILE A 423 -1.23 -9.43 -5.82
N LEU A 424 -1.39 -10.70 -5.49
CA LEU A 424 -1.45 -11.76 -6.49
C LEU A 424 -2.69 -11.65 -7.41
N ALA A 425 -3.82 -11.17 -6.86
CA ALA A 425 -5.04 -10.99 -7.63
C ALA A 425 -4.96 -9.84 -8.64
N ARG A 426 -4.20 -8.78 -8.33
CA ARG A 426 -4.07 -7.59 -9.18
C ARG A 426 -2.84 -7.63 -10.08
N TYR A 427 -1.76 -8.25 -9.61
CA TYR A 427 -0.44 -8.20 -10.26
C TYR A 427 0.14 -9.58 -10.58
N GLY A 428 -0.54 -10.68 -10.26
CA GLY A 428 -0.06 -12.03 -10.56
C GLY A 428 -0.24 -12.47 -12.02
N ASP A 429 -1.01 -11.71 -12.81
CA ASP A 429 -1.21 -11.95 -14.24
C ASP A 429 -0.93 -10.66 -15.03
N PRO A 430 -0.11 -10.69 -16.11
CA PRO A 430 0.27 -9.49 -16.85
C PRO A 430 -0.90 -8.73 -17.48
N VAL A 431 -1.97 -9.42 -17.92
CA VAL A 431 -3.14 -8.79 -18.55
C VAL A 431 -3.96 -8.05 -17.49
N ILE A 432 -4.17 -8.68 -16.34
CA ILE A 432 -4.90 -8.08 -15.21
C ILE A 432 -4.10 -6.88 -14.67
N ALA A 433 -2.79 -7.06 -14.47
CA ALA A 433 -1.90 -5.99 -14.00
C ALA A 433 -1.90 -4.79 -14.93
N THR A 434 -1.75 -5.02 -16.24
CA THR A 434 -1.80 -3.97 -17.27
C THR A 434 -3.09 -3.17 -17.16
N ARG A 435 -4.24 -3.87 -17.16
CA ARG A 435 -5.56 -3.22 -17.05
C ARG A 435 -5.71 -2.41 -15.76
N HIS A 436 -5.29 -2.97 -14.64
CA HIS A 436 -5.36 -2.29 -13.34
C HIS A 436 -4.52 -1.02 -13.32
N ILE A 437 -3.27 -1.08 -13.78
CA ILE A 437 -2.35 0.06 -13.85
C ILE A 437 -2.91 1.15 -14.78
N GLU A 438 -3.39 0.78 -15.96
CA GLU A 438 -4.00 1.72 -16.91
C GLU A 438 -5.24 2.42 -16.32
N GLN A 439 -6.09 1.67 -15.61
CA GLN A 439 -7.28 2.25 -14.98
C GLN A 439 -6.94 3.23 -13.86
N VAL A 440 -5.94 2.90 -13.03
CA VAL A 440 -5.48 3.79 -11.94
C VAL A 440 -4.82 5.03 -12.53
N ALA A 441 -3.94 4.87 -13.52
CA ALA A 441 -3.27 5.99 -14.19
C ALA A 441 -4.28 6.93 -14.88
N ALA A 442 -5.23 6.37 -15.62
CA ALA A 442 -6.29 7.16 -16.27
C ALA A 442 -7.14 7.91 -15.24
N ALA A 443 -7.52 7.26 -14.13
CA ALA A 443 -8.30 7.91 -13.09
C ALA A 443 -7.51 9.02 -12.37
N THR A 444 -6.20 8.83 -12.18
CA THR A 444 -5.30 9.85 -11.60
C THR A 444 -5.25 11.09 -12.49
N LEU A 445 -5.11 10.91 -13.80
CA LEU A 445 -5.14 12.02 -14.75
C LEU A 445 -6.52 12.71 -14.81
N MET A 446 -7.59 11.91 -14.79
CA MET A 446 -8.97 12.43 -14.87
C MET A 446 -9.38 13.17 -13.58
N ALA A 447 -8.86 12.79 -12.43
CA ALA A 447 -9.19 13.41 -11.14
C ALA A 447 -8.83 14.91 -11.13
N GLY A 448 -7.71 15.31 -11.76
CA GLY A 448 -7.31 16.71 -11.92
C GLY A 448 -7.99 17.42 -13.10
N ALA A 449 -8.94 16.79 -13.81
CA ALA A 449 -9.66 17.48 -14.87
C ALA A 449 -10.60 18.56 -14.29
N PRO A 450 -10.60 19.80 -14.81
CA PRO A 450 -11.39 20.92 -14.26
C PRO A 450 -12.89 20.60 -14.11
N SER A 451 -13.46 19.80 -15.01
CA SER A 451 -14.86 19.38 -14.93
C SER A 451 -15.14 18.40 -13.81
N VAL A 452 -14.18 17.54 -13.47
CA VAL A 452 -14.29 16.57 -12.34
C VAL A 452 -14.13 17.31 -11.03
N GLU A 453 -13.10 18.15 -10.91
CA GLU A 453 -12.87 18.96 -9.71
C GLU A 453 -14.05 19.88 -9.40
N LYS A 454 -14.55 20.61 -10.43
CA LYS A 454 -15.73 21.47 -10.28
C LYS A 454 -16.94 20.69 -9.79
N ARG A 455 -17.25 19.55 -10.40
CA ARG A 455 -18.37 18.70 -9.99
C ARG A 455 -18.22 18.24 -8.53
N ASN A 456 -17.01 17.80 -8.12
CA ASN A 456 -16.77 17.33 -6.77
C ASN A 456 -16.85 18.47 -5.75
N ALA A 457 -16.37 19.68 -6.08
CA ALA A 457 -16.49 20.86 -5.25
C ALA A 457 -17.96 21.27 -5.04
N GLU A 458 -18.71 21.42 -6.12
CA GLU A 458 -20.14 21.81 -6.08
C GLU A 458 -20.97 20.78 -5.29
N ALA A 459 -20.69 19.48 -5.47
CA ALA A 459 -21.38 18.43 -4.74
C ALA A 459 -21.03 18.44 -3.24
N THR A 460 -19.75 18.64 -2.90
CA THR A 460 -19.31 18.70 -1.50
C THR A 460 -19.94 19.89 -0.78
N GLU A 461 -19.96 21.07 -1.41
CA GLU A 461 -20.61 22.27 -0.87
C GLU A 461 -22.11 22.06 -0.66
N ARG A 462 -22.79 21.55 -1.72
CA ARG A 462 -24.25 21.31 -1.68
C ARG A 462 -24.67 20.35 -0.58
N PHE A 463 -23.91 19.28 -0.34
CA PHE A 463 -24.26 18.22 0.60
C PHE A 463 -23.50 18.28 1.92
N GLN A 464 -22.93 19.43 2.28
CA GLN A 464 -22.16 19.61 3.50
C GLN A 464 -22.96 19.33 4.78
N GLU A 465 -24.21 19.82 4.84
CA GLU A 465 -25.11 19.56 5.99
C GLU A 465 -25.45 18.08 6.12
N LEU A 466 -25.70 17.41 4.98
CA LEU A 466 -25.94 15.99 4.94
C LEU A 466 -24.70 15.22 5.46
N ALA A 467 -23.50 15.58 5.01
CA ALA A 467 -22.25 14.98 5.47
C ALA A 467 -22.08 15.08 6.99
N ALA A 468 -22.31 16.26 7.56
CA ALA A 468 -22.20 16.50 9.00
C ALA A 468 -23.24 15.68 9.79
N ALA A 469 -24.48 15.60 9.31
CA ALA A 469 -25.51 14.81 9.94
C ALA A 469 -25.21 13.29 9.91
N LEU A 470 -24.73 12.79 8.77
CA LEU A 470 -24.34 11.38 8.64
C LEU A 470 -23.12 11.05 9.52
N ASP A 471 -22.12 11.93 9.61
CA ASP A 471 -20.96 11.75 10.49
C ASP A 471 -21.42 11.59 11.95
N VAL A 472 -22.13 12.55 12.49
CA VAL A 472 -22.55 12.56 13.90
C VAL A 472 -23.37 11.32 14.22
N ALA A 473 -24.45 11.05 13.46
CA ALA A 473 -25.37 9.96 13.76
C ALA A 473 -24.71 8.57 13.62
N SER A 474 -23.86 8.37 12.59
CA SER A 474 -23.17 7.10 12.41
C SER A 474 -22.11 6.86 13.48
N ARG A 475 -21.38 7.88 13.88
CA ARG A 475 -20.35 7.83 14.92
C ARG A 475 -20.96 7.56 16.30
N GLU A 476 -22.01 8.23 16.65
CA GLU A 476 -22.75 7.97 17.89
C GLU A 476 -23.27 6.53 17.95
N ARG A 477 -23.83 6.04 16.85
CA ARG A 477 -24.33 4.66 16.77
C ARG A 477 -23.19 3.65 16.90
N PHE A 478 -22.04 3.90 16.26
CA PHE A 478 -20.87 3.05 16.35
C PHE A 478 -20.29 3.04 17.77
N HIS A 479 -20.10 4.21 18.38
CA HIS A 479 -19.59 4.32 19.75
C HIS A 479 -20.57 3.67 20.75
N GLY A 480 -21.88 3.76 20.54
CA GLY A 480 -22.89 3.11 21.36
C GLY A 480 -22.74 1.58 21.40
N LEU A 481 -22.15 0.96 20.36
CA LEU A 481 -21.81 -0.46 20.37
C LEU A 481 -20.42 -0.71 20.97
N VAL A 482 -19.40 -0.10 20.39
CA VAL A 482 -18.00 -0.49 20.68
C VAL A 482 -17.48 -0.02 22.04
N ARG A 483 -18.10 0.99 22.62
CA ARG A 483 -17.81 1.49 23.97
C ARG A 483 -18.70 0.87 25.05
N SER A 484 -19.60 -0.05 24.68
CA SER A 484 -20.38 -0.79 25.66
C SER A 484 -19.47 -1.62 26.56
N GLU A 485 -19.82 -1.71 27.85
CA GLU A 485 -19.06 -2.51 28.79
C GLU A 485 -18.99 -3.97 28.34
N GLY A 486 -17.79 -4.56 28.35
CA GLY A 486 -17.55 -5.94 27.95
C GLY A 486 -17.54 -6.18 26.42
N PHE A 487 -17.67 -5.15 25.58
CA PHE A 487 -17.67 -5.31 24.12
C PHE A 487 -16.41 -6.00 23.59
N PRO A 488 -15.14 -5.68 23.99
CA PRO A 488 -13.96 -6.33 23.47
C PRO A 488 -13.94 -7.85 23.74
N GLN A 489 -14.38 -8.25 24.92
CA GLN A 489 -14.47 -9.66 25.33
C GLN A 489 -15.56 -10.38 24.53
N TRP A 490 -16.73 -9.75 24.41
CA TRP A 490 -17.83 -10.27 23.60
C TRP A 490 -17.43 -10.39 22.12
N PHE A 491 -16.76 -9.40 21.54
CA PHE A 491 -16.23 -9.46 20.17
C PHE A 491 -15.32 -10.67 19.96
N ALA A 492 -14.41 -10.93 20.91
CA ALA A 492 -13.54 -12.11 20.86
C ALA A 492 -14.36 -13.42 20.98
N GLN A 493 -15.47 -13.42 21.71
CA GLN A 493 -16.35 -14.58 21.83
C GLN A 493 -17.17 -14.85 20.56
N VAL A 494 -17.71 -13.82 19.92
CA VAL A 494 -18.60 -13.98 18.75
C VAL A 494 -17.89 -14.03 17.41
N THR A 495 -16.56 -13.90 17.38
CA THR A 495 -15.77 -13.93 16.16
C THR A 495 -14.57 -14.88 16.29
N PRO A 496 -13.95 -15.32 15.17
CA PRO A 496 -12.75 -16.16 15.22
C PRO A 496 -11.45 -15.33 15.41
N LEU A 497 -11.47 -14.30 16.27
CA LEU A 497 -10.34 -13.38 16.47
C LEU A 497 -9.05 -14.10 16.91
N GLU A 498 -9.16 -15.03 17.84
CA GLU A 498 -8.00 -15.76 18.37
C GLU A 498 -7.43 -16.71 17.33
N GLU A 499 -8.29 -17.37 16.58
CA GLU A 499 -7.95 -18.32 15.54
C GLU A 499 -7.28 -17.64 14.33
N ILE A 500 -7.74 -16.43 13.97
CA ILE A 500 -7.07 -15.61 12.96
C ILE A 500 -5.66 -15.24 13.40
N GLY A 501 -5.46 -14.98 14.68
CA GLY A 501 -4.13 -14.69 15.25
C GLY A 501 -3.13 -15.85 15.16
N MET A 502 -3.63 -17.09 15.03
CA MET A 502 -2.82 -18.30 14.89
C MET A 502 -2.47 -18.65 13.45
N LEU A 503 -3.09 -17.98 12.46
CA LEU A 503 -2.81 -18.24 11.05
C LEU A 503 -1.40 -17.77 10.67
N ALA A 504 -0.69 -18.61 9.92
CA ALA A 504 0.63 -18.31 9.38
C ALA A 504 0.54 -17.49 8.07
N ILE A 505 -0.14 -16.34 8.12
CA ILE A 505 -0.39 -15.48 6.96
C ILE A 505 0.60 -14.32 6.81
N GLY A 506 1.45 -14.09 7.81
CA GLY A 506 2.45 -13.03 7.77
C GLY A 506 3.39 -13.09 8.96
N SER A 507 4.52 -12.39 8.87
CA SER A 507 5.53 -12.31 9.92
C SER A 507 5.08 -11.47 11.13
N ARG A 508 4.13 -10.55 10.92
CA ARG A 508 3.65 -9.60 11.93
C ARG A 508 2.76 -10.28 12.98
N PRO A 509 2.92 -9.99 14.29
CA PRO A 509 1.98 -10.45 15.31
C PRO A 509 0.56 -9.89 15.11
N ALA A 510 -0.46 -10.69 15.38
CA ALA A 510 -1.85 -10.28 15.20
C ALA A 510 -2.37 -9.32 16.31
N LYS A 511 -1.76 -9.37 17.48
CA LYS A 511 -2.12 -8.56 18.67
C LYS A 511 -0.96 -7.65 19.09
N ARG A 512 -1.27 -6.49 19.67
CA ARG A 512 -0.28 -5.59 20.28
C ARG A 512 0.09 -6.05 21.72
N GLY A 513 -0.74 -6.87 22.38
CA GLY A 513 -0.58 -7.37 23.75
C GLY A 513 -1.00 -8.83 23.94
N LEU A 514 -0.92 -9.32 25.18
CA LEU A 514 -1.28 -10.71 25.53
C LEU A 514 -2.80 -10.94 25.64
N SER A 515 -3.58 -9.91 26.01
CA SER A 515 -5.05 -9.94 26.16
C SER A 515 -5.70 -8.79 25.39
N VAL A 516 -6.96 -8.96 25.03
CA VAL A 516 -7.80 -7.92 24.41
C VAL A 516 -8.71 -7.33 25.50
N ASN A 517 -8.27 -6.23 26.08
CA ASN A 517 -9.02 -5.51 27.12
C ASN A 517 -9.70 -4.24 26.56
N SER A 518 -9.15 -3.69 25.48
CA SER A 518 -9.69 -2.53 24.77
C SER A 518 -9.62 -2.72 23.26
N LEU A 519 -10.32 -1.88 22.50
CA LEU A 519 -10.19 -1.82 21.05
C LEU A 519 -8.80 -1.39 20.59
N ASP A 520 -8.05 -0.66 21.43
CA ASP A 520 -6.70 -0.18 21.12
C ASP A 520 -5.68 -1.33 21.07
N ASP A 521 -5.96 -2.42 21.81
CA ASP A 521 -5.16 -3.65 21.76
C ASP A 521 -5.30 -4.40 20.44
N LEU A 522 -6.38 -4.11 19.68
CA LEU A 522 -6.68 -4.75 18.42
C LEU A 522 -6.04 -3.98 17.24
N ARG A 523 -5.39 -4.73 16.36
CA ARG A 523 -5.00 -4.20 15.06
C ARG A 523 -6.19 -4.15 14.11
N ALA A 524 -6.19 -3.18 13.21
CA ALA A 524 -7.29 -2.98 12.27
C ALA A 524 -7.53 -4.17 11.33
N ILE A 525 -6.49 -4.91 10.92
CA ILE A 525 -6.62 -6.08 10.03
C ILE A 525 -7.36 -7.23 10.73
N PRO A 526 -6.95 -7.72 11.92
CA PRO A 526 -7.71 -8.71 12.68
C PRO A 526 -9.15 -8.28 12.98
N TRP A 527 -9.38 -7.00 13.31
CA TRP A 527 -10.71 -6.44 13.50
C TRP A 527 -11.62 -6.67 12.28
N VAL A 528 -11.18 -6.26 11.10
CA VAL A 528 -11.96 -6.39 9.87
C VAL A 528 -12.16 -7.84 9.47
N PHE A 529 -11.10 -8.66 9.56
CA PHE A 529 -11.17 -10.08 9.16
C PHE A 529 -12.07 -10.90 10.07
N SER A 530 -12.07 -10.62 11.37
CA SER A 530 -12.95 -11.31 12.32
C SER A 530 -14.43 -11.11 11.98
N TRP A 531 -14.84 -9.89 11.68
CA TRP A 531 -16.20 -9.60 11.23
C TRP A 531 -16.53 -10.19 9.87
N SER A 532 -15.57 -10.23 8.98
CA SER A 532 -15.75 -10.79 7.63
C SER A 532 -15.93 -12.31 7.68
N GLN A 533 -15.11 -13.02 8.46
CA GLN A 533 -15.24 -14.48 8.64
C GLN A 533 -16.54 -14.87 9.35
N ALA A 534 -17.00 -14.06 10.27
CA ALA A 534 -18.29 -14.24 10.92
C ALA A 534 -19.50 -13.95 10.01
N ARG A 535 -19.30 -13.61 8.74
CA ARG A 535 -20.36 -13.23 7.79
C ARG A 535 -21.21 -12.06 8.22
N ILE A 536 -20.66 -11.21 9.11
CA ILE A 536 -21.32 -10.00 9.60
C ILE A 536 -20.83 -8.77 8.82
N ASN A 537 -19.54 -8.70 8.48
CA ASN A 537 -18.91 -7.58 7.78
C ASN A 537 -19.18 -6.20 8.42
N LEU A 538 -19.37 -6.16 9.73
CA LEU A 538 -19.80 -4.98 10.52
C LEU A 538 -18.95 -3.74 10.20
N ALA A 539 -17.63 -3.91 10.07
CA ALA A 539 -16.68 -2.84 9.76
C ALA A 539 -16.90 -2.16 8.39
N GLY A 540 -17.86 -2.63 7.58
CA GLY A 540 -18.16 -2.05 6.28
C GLY A 540 -19.47 -1.28 6.20
N TRP A 541 -20.36 -1.38 7.21
CA TRP A 541 -21.72 -0.81 7.09
C TRP A 541 -22.32 -0.26 8.40
N TYR A 542 -21.79 -0.63 9.57
CA TYR A 542 -22.42 -0.32 10.86
C TYR A 542 -22.53 1.19 11.10
N GLY A 543 -23.72 1.61 11.51
CA GLY A 543 -24.06 3.00 11.78
C GLY A 543 -24.71 3.74 10.61
N LEU A 544 -24.61 3.22 9.37
CA LEU A 544 -25.15 3.90 8.19
C LEU A 544 -26.70 3.90 8.19
N GLY A 545 -27.33 2.77 8.52
CA GLY A 545 -28.79 2.67 8.56
C GLY A 545 -29.43 3.69 9.50
N THR A 546 -28.86 3.78 10.70
CA THR A 546 -29.31 4.80 11.71
C THR A 546 -29.08 6.22 11.15
N ALA A 547 -27.95 6.51 10.53
CA ALA A 547 -27.65 7.85 10.02
C ALA A 547 -28.58 8.24 8.85
N LEU A 548 -28.79 7.34 7.87
CA LEU A 548 -29.69 7.60 6.73
C LEU A 548 -31.14 7.82 7.21
N ARG A 549 -31.62 6.99 8.12
CA ARG A 549 -32.96 7.15 8.70
C ARG A 549 -33.09 8.48 9.44
N ALA A 550 -32.17 8.78 10.32
CA ALA A 550 -32.20 10.01 11.12
C ALA A 550 -32.23 11.26 10.23
N PHE A 551 -31.42 11.30 9.16
CA PHE A 551 -31.46 12.39 8.21
C PHE A 551 -32.81 12.46 7.45
N ALA A 552 -33.27 11.33 6.92
CA ALA A 552 -34.49 11.29 6.13
C ALA A 552 -35.72 11.72 6.95
N GLU A 553 -35.80 11.35 8.25
CA GLU A 553 -36.87 11.68 9.14
C GLU A 553 -36.77 13.09 9.75
N SER A 554 -35.62 13.76 9.64
CA SER A 554 -35.40 15.11 10.19
C SER A 554 -36.02 16.22 9.35
N ARG A 555 -36.41 15.96 8.10
CA ARG A 555 -36.96 16.93 7.14
C ARG A 555 -37.92 16.27 6.13
N GLU A 556 -38.83 17.05 5.59
CA GLU A 556 -39.91 16.55 4.71
C GLU A 556 -39.36 15.92 3.41
N ASP A 557 -38.30 16.51 2.83
CA ASP A 557 -37.64 16.07 1.63
C ASP A 557 -36.34 15.25 1.84
N GLY A 558 -36.12 14.79 3.08
CA GLY A 558 -34.83 14.16 3.46
C GLY A 558 -34.47 12.90 2.65
N LEU A 559 -35.46 12.06 2.32
CA LEU A 559 -35.23 10.92 1.44
C LEU A 559 -34.86 11.34 0.01
N GLU A 560 -35.52 12.36 -0.53
CA GLU A 560 -35.27 12.88 -1.87
C GLU A 560 -33.87 13.50 -1.95
N GLU A 561 -33.43 14.19 -0.90
CA GLU A 561 -32.10 14.74 -0.78
C GLU A 561 -31.02 13.65 -0.72
N LEU A 562 -31.22 12.58 0.07
CA LEU A 562 -30.35 11.41 0.09
C LEU A 562 -30.22 10.77 -1.30
N GLN A 563 -31.34 10.62 -2.01
CA GLN A 563 -31.35 10.07 -3.37
C GLN A 563 -30.66 11.00 -4.37
N ALA A 564 -30.79 12.31 -4.21
CA ALA A 564 -30.08 13.30 -5.01
C ALA A 564 -28.57 13.20 -4.75
N ALA A 565 -28.16 13.18 -3.48
CA ALA A 565 -26.76 13.02 -3.08
C ALA A 565 -26.15 11.71 -3.60
N TYR A 566 -26.88 10.60 -3.57
CA TYR A 566 -26.41 9.34 -4.16
C TYR A 566 -26.14 9.45 -5.66
N ARG A 567 -26.94 10.21 -6.40
CA ARG A 567 -26.76 10.40 -7.85
C ARG A 567 -25.68 11.41 -8.21
N GLU A 568 -25.53 12.47 -7.42
CA GLU A 568 -24.78 13.66 -7.78
C GLU A 568 -23.46 13.81 -7.02
N TRP A 569 -23.34 13.20 -5.84
CA TRP A 569 -22.14 13.29 -4.99
C TRP A 569 -21.31 12.00 -5.09
N PRO A 570 -20.16 12.02 -5.78
CA PRO A 570 -19.33 10.82 -5.98
C PRO A 570 -18.89 10.15 -4.70
N LEU A 571 -18.65 10.90 -3.62
CA LEU A 571 -18.28 10.34 -2.32
C LEU A 571 -19.38 9.47 -1.75
N LEU A 572 -20.62 9.97 -1.65
CA LEU A 572 -21.75 9.20 -1.12
C LEU A 572 -22.11 8.03 -2.04
N ASN A 573 -22.00 8.21 -3.35
CA ASN A 573 -22.18 7.12 -4.30
C ASN A 573 -21.18 5.97 -4.03
N THR A 574 -19.91 6.29 -3.90
CA THR A 574 -18.86 5.30 -3.63
C THR A 574 -19.02 4.65 -2.25
N LEU A 575 -19.40 5.42 -1.23
CA LEU A 575 -19.65 4.92 0.12
C LEU A 575 -20.79 3.88 0.09
N LEU A 576 -21.93 4.22 -0.53
CA LEU A 576 -23.09 3.33 -0.61
C LEU A 576 -22.78 2.07 -1.44
N GLU A 577 -22.06 2.18 -2.55
CA GLU A 577 -21.61 1.02 -3.33
C GLU A 577 -20.72 0.06 -2.52
N ASN A 578 -19.83 0.59 -1.67
CA ASN A 578 -19.00 -0.20 -0.78
C ASN A 578 -19.81 -0.87 0.34
N VAL A 579 -20.81 -0.17 0.85
CA VAL A 579 -21.76 -0.74 1.82
C VAL A 579 -22.61 -1.83 1.19
N GLU A 580 -23.17 -1.63 -0.01
CA GLU A 580 -23.90 -2.68 -0.74
C GLU A 580 -23.06 -3.95 -0.92
N MET A 581 -21.75 -3.80 -1.20
CA MET A 581 -20.84 -4.94 -1.30
C MET A 581 -20.68 -5.66 0.04
N SER A 582 -20.56 -4.93 1.13
CA SER A 582 -20.44 -5.50 2.47
C SER A 582 -21.73 -6.20 2.88
N LEU A 583 -22.88 -5.62 2.59
CA LEU A 583 -24.19 -6.22 2.81
C LEU A 583 -24.42 -7.48 1.96
N ALA A 584 -24.00 -7.47 0.69
CA ALA A 584 -24.11 -8.64 -0.18
C ALA A 584 -23.26 -9.83 0.29
N LYS A 585 -22.17 -9.59 1.01
CA LYS A 585 -21.33 -10.61 1.64
C LYS A 585 -21.82 -11.03 3.03
N THR A 586 -22.76 -10.31 3.62
CA THR A 586 -23.33 -10.61 4.93
C THR A 586 -24.45 -11.65 4.78
N ASP A 587 -24.51 -12.62 5.70
CA ASP A 587 -25.64 -13.56 5.81
C ASP A 587 -26.17 -13.52 7.23
N GLU A 588 -27.38 -13.02 7.40
CA GLU A 588 -28.00 -12.79 8.70
C GLU A 588 -28.15 -14.09 9.51
N ARG A 589 -28.53 -15.21 8.87
CA ARG A 589 -28.72 -16.51 9.53
C ARG A 589 -27.41 -17.10 10.05
N ILE A 590 -26.31 -16.84 9.32
CA ILE A 590 -24.96 -17.24 9.76
C ILE A 590 -24.46 -16.28 10.84
N ALA A 591 -24.69 -14.97 10.67
CA ALA A 591 -24.36 -13.96 11.66
C ALA A 591 -24.99 -14.27 13.01
N GLU A 592 -26.29 -14.60 13.06
CA GLU A 592 -27.01 -15.02 14.28
C GLU A 592 -26.31 -16.20 14.98
N ARG A 593 -25.77 -17.16 14.22
CA ARG A 593 -25.07 -18.32 14.79
C ARG A 593 -23.73 -17.96 15.43
N TYR A 594 -23.01 -16.97 14.87
CA TYR A 594 -21.80 -16.44 15.48
C TYR A 594 -22.12 -15.58 16.70
N LEU A 595 -23.08 -14.69 16.59
CA LEU A 595 -23.49 -13.82 17.71
C LEU A 595 -23.99 -14.65 18.92
N ALA A 596 -24.65 -15.78 18.68
CA ALA A 596 -25.05 -16.74 19.70
C ALA A 596 -23.90 -17.55 20.34
N LEU A 597 -22.65 -17.30 20.00
CA LEU A 597 -21.47 -17.83 20.72
C LEU A 597 -21.13 -17.00 21.96
N GLY A 598 -21.57 -15.74 22.02
CA GLY A 598 -21.35 -14.84 23.15
C GLY A 598 -22.50 -14.87 24.15
N ASP A 599 -22.33 -14.15 25.24
CA ASP A 599 -23.24 -14.08 26.41
C ASP A 599 -23.96 -12.73 26.54
N ARG A 600 -23.91 -11.88 25.48
CA ARG A 600 -24.53 -10.55 25.45
C ARG A 600 -25.55 -10.44 24.33
N ASP A 601 -26.76 -10.92 24.60
CA ASP A 601 -27.92 -10.88 23.67
C ASP A 601 -28.28 -9.44 23.29
N ASP A 602 -28.06 -8.48 24.17
CA ASP A 602 -28.32 -7.06 23.94
C ASP A 602 -27.42 -6.49 22.83
N LEU A 603 -26.12 -6.83 22.82
CA LEU A 603 -25.16 -6.42 21.78
C LEU A 603 -25.46 -7.16 20.47
N ALA A 604 -25.78 -8.44 20.54
CA ALA A 604 -26.17 -9.24 19.38
C ALA A 604 -27.39 -8.64 18.67
N GLN A 605 -28.43 -8.28 19.44
CA GLN A 605 -29.63 -7.66 18.90
C GLN A 605 -29.35 -6.29 18.30
N GLN A 606 -28.48 -5.45 18.93
CA GLN A 606 -28.09 -4.17 18.38
C GLN A 606 -27.43 -4.32 17.00
N VAL A 607 -26.57 -5.35 16.79
CA VAL A 607 -25.91 -5.61 15.51
C VAL A 607 -26.95 -6.04 14.46
N LEU A 608 -27.85 -6.94 14.79
CA LEU A 608 -28.88 -7.44 13.86
C LEU A 608 -29.91 -6.35 13.49
N ASP A 609 -30.32 -5.53 14.43
CA ASP A 609 -31.26 -4.43 14.15
C ASP A 609 -30.61 -3.38 13.23
N GLU A 610 -29.34 -3.03 13.46
CA GLU A 610 -28.63 -2.11 12.60
C GLU A 610 -28.35 -2.71 11.21
N LEU A 611 -28.13 -4.03 11.11
CA LEU A 611 -28.00 -4.72 9.82
C LEU A 611 -29.26 -4.57 8.99
N ARG A 612 -30.42 -4.92 9.57
CA ARG A 612 -31.72 -4.81 8.89
C ARG A 612 -32.04 -3.38 8.50
N LEU A 613 -31.81 -2.44 9.41
CA LEU A 613 -32.02 -1.01 9.15
C LEU A 613 -31.13 -0.51 8.02
N THR A 614 -29.85 -0.91 8.02
CA THR A 614 -28.90 -0.51 6.95
C THR A 614 -29.33 -1.08 5.60
N GLN A 615 -29.73 -2.35 5.56
CA GLN A 615 -30.25 -2.97 4.32
C GLN A 615 -31.47 -2.22 3.80
N GLU A 616 -32.42 -1.92 4.63
CA GLU A 616 -33.65 -1.19 4.28
C GLU A 616 -33.32 0.20 3.69
N TRP A 617 -32.52 1.00 4.41
CA TRP A 617 -32.26 2.38 4.01
C TRP A 617 -31.32 2.51 2.84
N VAL A 618 -30.32 1.65 2.71
CA VAL A 618 -29.46 1.63 1.52
C VAL A 618 -30.29 1.32 0.27
N LEU A 619 -31.22 0.36 0.31
CA LEU A 619 -32.09 0.05 -0.82
C LEU A 619 -33.05 1.19 -1.14
N LYS A 620 -33.62 1.87 -0.14
CA LYS A 620 -34.46 3.06 -0.35
C LYS A 620 -33.71 4.20 -1.02
N VAL A 621 -32.50 4.50 -0.58
CA VAL A 621 -31.68 5.59 -1.10
C VAL A 621 -31.16 5.27 -2.51
N THR A 622 -30.67 4.05 -2.73
CA THR A 622 -30.17 3.63 -4.06
C THR A 622 -31.29 3.36 -5.06
N GLY A 623 -32.53 3.14 -4.59
CA GLY A 623 -33.67 2.73 -5.41
C GLY A 623 -33.49 1.33 -6.00
N SER A 624 -32.72 0.47 -5.34
CA SER A 624 -32.46 -0.92 -5.72
C SER A 624 -33.41 -1.87 -4.94
N SER A 625 -33.72 -3.04 -5.51
CA SER A 625 -34.54 -4.06 -4.86
C SER A 625 -33.70 -5.03 -4.02
N TRP A 626 -32.40 -5.18 -4.33
CA TRP A 626 -31.43 -5.99 -3.58
C TRP A 626 -30.03 -5.39 -3.72
N PRO A 627 -29.11 -5.70 -2.81
CA PRO A 627 -27.73 -5.20 -2.87
C PRO A 627 -27.02 -5.63 -4.16
N LEU A 628 -26.26 -4.72 -4.79
CA LEU A 628 -25.52 -4.92 -6.04
C LEU A 628 -26.39 -5.15 -7.29
N GLU A 629 -27.69 -4.82 -7.27
CA GLU A 629 -28.56 -4.95 -8.43
C GLU A 629 -28.01 -4.22 -9.67
N ARG A 630 -27.39 -3.05 -9.47
CA ARG A 630 -26.78 -2.23 -10.52
C ARG A 630 -25.41 -2.73 -10.97
N ARG A 631 -24.78 -3.62 -10.17
CA ARG A 631 -23.47 -4.23 -10.43
C ARG A 631 -23.61 -5.74 -10.65
N ARG A 632 -24.33 -6.11 -11.69
CA ARG A 632 -24.77 -7.49 -11.95
C ARG A 632 -23.65 -8.53 -11.97
N VAL A 633 -22.50 -8.22 -12.61
CA VAL A 633 -21.35 -9.16 -12.68
C VAL A 633 -20.83 -9.44 -11.27
N LEU A 634 -20.61 -8.39 -10.49
CA LEU A 634 -20.12 -8.50 -9.12
C LEU A 634 -21.14 -9.18 -8.20
N GLY A 635 -22.42 -8.79 -8.26
CA GLY A 635 -23.50 -9.42 -7.52
C GLY A 635 -23.58 -10.92 -7.80
N ARG A 636 -23.51 -11.32 -9.08
CA ARG A 636 -23.50 -12.72 -9.47
C ARG A 636 -22.23 -13.47 -8.98
N ALA A 637 -21.08 -12.84 -9.03
CA ALA A 637 -19.84 -13.42 -8.51
C ALA A 637 -19.92 -13.69 -6.99
N VAL A 638 -20.50 -12.76 -6.23
CA VAL A 638 -20.75 -12.94 -4.79
C VAL A 638 -21.74 -14.08 -4.55
N GLN A 639 -22.86 -14.10 -5.25
CA GLN A 639 -23.90 -15.13 -5.12
C GLN A 639 -23.36 -16.55 -5.42
N LEU A 640 -22.54 -16.71 -6.45
CA LEU A 640 -21.95 -18.00 -6.82
C LEU A 640 -20.96 -18.55 -5.77
N ARG A 641 -20.31 -17.66 -5.03
CA ARG A 641 -19.33 -18.03 -3.99
C ARG A 641 -19.96 -18.24 -2.63
N SER A 642 -21.07 -17.56 -2.33
CA SER A 642 -21.72 -17.59 -1.04
C SER A 642 -21.96 -19.01 -0.50
N PRO A 643 -22.45 -20.00 -1.26
CA PRO A 643 -22.69 -21.35 -0.73
C PRO A 643 -21.42 -22.04 -0.19
N TYR A 644 -20.26 -21.79 -0.83
CA TYR A 644 -18.98 -22.34 -0.36
C TYR A 644 -18.52 -21.66 0.94
N VAL A 645 -18.63 -20.34 0.97
CA VAL A 645 -18.30 -19.55 2.17
C VAL A 645 -19.23 -19.90 3.32
N ASP A 646 -20.52 -20.07 3.05
CA ASP A 646 -21.55 -20.45 4.06
C ASP A 646 -21.22 -21.80 4.68
N ALA A 647 -20.87 -22.81 3.87
CA ALA A 647 -20.47 -24.11 4.38
C ALA A 647 -19.24 -24.04 5.28
N LEU A 648 -18.23 -23.26 4.91
CA LEU A 648 -17.02 -23.03 5.72
C LEU A 648 -17.36 -22.30 7.03
N SER A 649 -18.21 -21.28 6.97
CA SER A 649 -18.63 -20.52 8.14
C SER A 649 -19.40 -21.39 9.15
N LEU A 650 -20.29 -22.27 8.67
CA LEU A 650 -21.03 -23.21 9.53
C LEU A 650 -20.09 -24.22 10.18
N LEU A 651 -19.09 -24.71 9.47
CA LEU A 651 -18.04 -25.58 10.05
C LEU A 651 -17.23 -24.84 11.12
N GLN A 652 -16.87 -23.57 10.85
CA GLN A 652 -16.14 -22.74 11.80
C GLN A 652 -16.94 -22.48 13.07
N VAL A 653 -18.22 -22.08 12.95
CA VAL A 653 -19.12 -21.89 14.12
C VAL A 653 -19.22 -23.16 14.96
N ARG A 654 -19.36 -24.32 14.31
CA ARG A 654 -19.42 -25.60 15.02
C ARG A 654 -18.17 -25.90 15.81
N ALA A 655 -17.01 -25.63 15.20
CA ALA A 655 -15.72 -25.83 15.83
C ALA A 655 -15.50 -24.83 17.00
N LEU A 656 -15.81 -23.55 16.77
CA LEU A 656 -15.73 -22.50 17.81
C LEU A 656 -16.63 -22.82 19.00
N ARG A 657 -17.87 -23.28 18.75
CA ARG A 657 -18.79 -23.69 19.81
C ARG A 657 -18.22 -24.86 20.63
N ALA A 658 -17.68 -25.88 19.97
CA ALA A 658 -17.06 -27.00 20.66
C ALA A 658 -15.84 -26.61 21.51
N LEU A 659 -15.03 -25.67 21.04
CA LEU A 659 -13.88 -25.14 21.79
C LEU A 659 -14.31 -24.30 23.01
N ARG A 660 -15.39 -23.54 22.90
CA ARG A 660 -15.84 -22.61 23.96
C ARG A 660 -16.75 -23.22 25.00
N THR A 661 -17.65 -24.19 24.59
CA THR A 661 -18.61 -24.86 25.51
C THR A 661 -17.97 -25.97 26.34
N ASN A 662 -16.97 -26.66 25.83
CA ASN A 662 -16.18 -27.63 26.61
C ASN A 662 -15.17 -26.84 27.45
N GLY A 663 -15.66 -25.97 28.35
CA GLY A 663 -14.84 -25.25 29.30
C GLY A 663 -13.78 -26.21 29.81
N PHE A 664 -12.51 -25.97 29.47
CA PHE A 664 -11.40 -26.91 29.61
C PHE A 664 -11.41 -27.49 31.01
N SER A 665 -11.88 -28.72 31.12
CA SER A 665 -11.84 -29.53 32.32
C SER A 665 -10.40 -29.57 32.83
N GLU A 666 -10.23 -29.55 34.14
CA GLU A 666 -8.93 -29.51 34.84
C GLU A 666 -7.98 -30.68 34.50
N ASN A 667 -8.40 -31.65 33.68
CA ASN A 667 -7.52 -32.69 33.13
C ASN A 667 -6.78 -32.19 31.88
N ALA A 668 -5.60 -31.63 32.12
CA ALA A 668 -4.78 -30.92 31.12
C ALA A 668 -4.41 -31.73 29.85
N ALA A 669 -4.32 -33.05 29.89
CA ALA A 669 -3.89 -33.86 28.76
C ALA A 669 -5.01 -34.11 27.72
N ASP A 670 -6.22 -34.39 28.14
CA ASP A 670 -7.35 -34.63 27.24
C ASP A 670 -7.86 -33.33 26.62
N SER A 671 -7.78 -32.21 27.36
CA SER A 671 -8.13 -30.88 26.86
C SER A 671 -7.11 -30.36 25.83
N ALA A 672 -5.82 -30.67 25.96
CA ALA A 672 -4.81 -30.27 25.02
C ALA A 672 -4.97 -31.00 23.66
N ALA A 673 -5.19 -32.33 23.67
CA ALA A 673 -5.42 -33.13 22.48
C ALA A 673 -6.73 -32.73 21.74
N LEU A 674 -7.78 -32.39 22.49
CA LEU A 674 -9.05 -31.92 21.91
C LEU A 674 -8.88 -30.51 21.30
N ARG A 675 -8.15 -29.63 21.99
CA ARG A 675 -7.80 -28.30 21.50
C ARG A 675 -6.98 -28.39 20.21
N GLU A 676 -5.96 -29.22 20.17
CA GLU A 676 -5.12 -29.46 19.00
C GLU A 676 -5.96 -29.98 17.81
N ARG A 677 -6.87 -30.94 18.06
CA ARG A 677 -7.74 -31.52 17.04
C ARG A 677 -8.72 -30.50 16.43
N TRP A 678 -9.31 -29.62 17.25
CA TRP A 678 -10.22 -28.57 16.75
C TRP A 678 -9.44 -27.42 16.10
N GLN A 679 -8.27 -27.06 16.58
CA GLN A 679 -7.38 -26.10 15.92
C GLN A 679 -6.95 -26.58 14.55
N HIS A 680 -6.61 -27.86 14.40
CA HIS A 680 -6.31 -28.46 13.10
C HIS A 680 -7.47 -28.45 12.11
N LEU A 681 -8.71 -28.37 12.58
CA LEU A 681 -9.89 -28.19 11.74
C LEU A 681 -10.17 -26.71 11.44
N LEU A 682 -10.01 -25.84 12.43
CA LEU A 682 -10.30 -24.40 12.30
C LEU A 682 -9.30 -23.67 11.42
N LEU A 683 -8.01 -23.95 11.55
CA LEU A 683 -6.96 -23.25 10.81
C LEU A 683 -7.11 -23.39 9.29
N PRO A 684 -7.32 -24.60 8.71
CA PRO A 684 -7.59 -24.72 7.28
C PRO A 684 -8.87 -24.04 6.83
N VAL A 685 -9.94 -24.07 7.65
CA VAL A 685 -11.21 -23.39 7.32
C VAL A 685 -11.01 -21.88 7.32
N SER A 686 -10.38 -21.34 8.35
CA SER A 686 -10.07 -19.91 8.45
C SER A 686 -9.14 -19.44 7.34
N TYR A 687 -8.11 -20.25 7.00
CA TYR A 687 -7.21 -19.95 5.88
C TYR A 687 -7.95 -19.97 4.54
N THR A 688 -8.77 -21.01 4.29
CA THR A 688 -9.58 -21.10 3.06
C THR A 688 -10.56 -19.92 2.95
N HIS A 689 -11.15 -19.49 4.06
CA HIS A 689 -12.01 -18.30 4.11
C HIS A 689 -11.31 -17.01 3.69
N LEU A 690 -10.03 -16.83 4.12
CA LEU A 690 -9.23 -15.68 3.75
C LEU A 690 -8.73 -15.74 2.31
N THR A 691 -8.39 -16.93 1.84
CA THR A 691 -7.80 -17.14 0.50
C THR A 691 -8.82 -17.39 -0.59
N LEU A 692 -10.08 -17.78 -0.24
CA LEU A 692 -11.14 -17.79 -1.22
C LEU A 692 -11.30 -16.38 -1.80
N PRO A 693 -11.27 -16.26 -3.13
CA PRO A 693 -11.29 -14.94 -3.78
C PRO A 693 -12.69 -14.30 -3.69
N THR A 694 -13.16 -14.08 -2.47
CA THR A 694 -14.38 -13.30 -2.17
C THR A 694 -14.20 -11.83 -2.48
N ASN A 695 -12.94 -11.40 -2.66
CA ASN A 695 -12.55 -10.02 -2.95
C ASN A 695 -11.95 -9.84 -4.36
N ARG A 696 -11.90 -10.89 -5.19
CA ARG A 696 -11.46 -10.70 -6.58
C ARG A 696 -12.52 -9.92 -7.33
N GLU A 697 -12.15 -8.72 -7.71
CA GLU A 697 -12.81 -8.01 -8.80
C GLU A 697 -12.59 -8.84 -10.08
N VAL A 698 -13.66 -9.17 -10.76
CA VAL A 698 -13.60 -9.76 -12.11
C VAL A 698 -13.60 -8.60 -13.09
#